data_6cc92ab8f689280ad69994a40faa1831
#
_entry.id   6cc92ab8f689280ad69994a40faa1831
#
_cell.length_a   1.000
_cell.length_b   1.000
_cell.length_c   1.000
_cell.angle_alpha   90.00
_cell.angle_beta   90.00
_cell.angle_gamma   90.00
#
_symmetry.space_group_name_H-M   'P 1'
#
loop_
_entity.id
_entity.type
_entity.pdbx_description
1 polymer ?
#
loop_
_entity_poly.entity_id
_entity_poly.type
_entity_poly.pdbx_seq_one_letter_code
_entity_poly.pdbx_strand_id
1 'polypeptide(L)'
;MRLQFLNELTLNTLFMEKKRVYTFGNGKAEGKADMRELLGGKGANLAEMNLIGVPVPPGFTITTEVCTEYYDLGKDKVVELLREDVEKAIANIENLMNSKFGDVENPLLVSVRSGARASMPGMMDTILNLGLNDEVVEGLTRKTGRPRFAWDSYRRFVQMYGDVVLGMKPVNKDDIDPFEAIIEEVKEAKGVKLDNELEVEDLKELVKRFKAAVKEQTGQDFPTSAYEQLWGAVCAVFRSWMNERAILYRKMEGIPAEWGTAVTVQAMVFGNMGDTSATGVCFSRDAGNGEDLFNGEYLINAQGEDVVAGIRTPQQITKIGSQRWAERAGISEEERVAKYPSMEEAMPEIYKELDALQTKLEDHYRDMQDMEFTVQEGKLWFLQTRNGKRTGAAMVKIAMDLLRQGMIDEKTALKRCEPNKLDELLHPVFDKQALKEAKVLTRGLPAPPGAATGQVVFFAEDAAKWAADGKKVVMVRIETSPEDLAGMAVAQGILTARGGMTSHAAVVARGMGKCCVSGAGAINVDYKNRTVEIEGIVLKEGDFISLNGTTGEVYKGKVETKAAEVSGDFAALMDLCNKYTKLVVRTNADTPHDAEVARSFGACGIGLCRTEHMFFDAEKIVAMREMILAPDEAGRRKALAKLLPYQKADFKGIFKAMDGCPVNVRLLDPPLHEFV
;
A
#
# COMPACT_ATOMS: atom_id res chain seq x y z
N MET A 1 -13.83 -20.09 47.88
CA MET A 1 -15.12 -20.26 47.19
C MET A 1 -15.95 -18.98 47.09
N ARG A 2 -16.32 -18.28 48.17
CA ARG A 2 -17.12 -17.04 48.10
C ARG A 2 -16.40 -15.86 47.43
N LEU A 3 -15.10 -15.69 47.61
CA LEU A 3 -14.29 -14.63 46.95
C LEU A 3 -14.03 -14.94 45.45
N GLN A 4 -13.88 -16.18 45.06
CA GLN A 4 -13.78 -16.60 43.68
C GLN A 4 -15.11 -16.37 42.93
N PHE A 5 -16.24 -16.71 43.56
CA PHE A 5 -17.58 -16.49 42.97
C PHE A 5 -17.94 -15.01 42.86
N LEU A 6 -17.51 -14.16 43.82
CA LEU A 6 -17.68 -12.70 43.76
C LEU A 6 -16.75 -12.07 42.70
N ASN A 7 -15.53 -12.55 42.52
CA ASN A 7 -14.66 -12.12 41.45
C ASN A 7 -15.17 -12.54 40.04
N GLU A 8 -15.69 -13.77 39.91
CA GLU A 8 -16.30 -14.22 38.65
C GLU A 8 -17.59 -13.47 38.33
N LEU A 9 -18.43 -13.16 39.33
CA LEU A 9 -19.63 -12.33 39.14
C LEU A 9 -19.29 -10.89 38.81
N THR A 10 -18.30 -10.29 39.43
CA THR A 10 -17.86 -8.92 39.17
C THR A 10 -17.16 -8.80 37.82
N LEU A 11 -16.34 -9.78 37.45
CA LEU A 11 -15.75 -9.89 36.11
C LEU A 11 -16.83 -10.10 35.05
N ASN A 12 -17.77 -11.02 35.26
CA ASN A 12 -18.89 -11.25 34.34
C ASN A 12 -19.78 -10.00 34.19
N THR A 13 -20.05 -9.24 35.24
CA THR A 13 -20.85 -8.02 35.18
C THR A 13 -20.13 -6.89 34.45
N LEU A 14 -18.81 -6.74 34.64
CA LEU A 14 -17.97 -5.78 33.89
C LEU A 14 -17.84 -6.14 32.40
N PHE A 15 -17.82 -7.45 32.07
CA PHE A 15 -17.80 -7.91 30.68
C PHE A 15 -19.16 -7.73 29.97
N MET A 16 -20.29 -7.72 30.69
CA MET A 16 -21.63 -7.59 30.10
C MET A 16 -22.04 -6.12 29.82
N GLU A 17 -21.46 -5.13 30.49
CA GLU A 17 -21.77 -3.69 30.24
C GLU A 17 -20.98 -3.05 29.10
N LYS A 18 -19.96 -3.74 28.56
CA LYS A 18 -19.08 -3.17 27.54
C LYS A 18 -19.71 -3.29 26.14
N LYS A 19 -19.96 -2.15 25.49
CA LYS A 19 -20.46 -2.14 24.10
C LYS A 19 -19.40 -2.64 23.15
N ARG A 20 -19.69 -3.72 22.39
CA ARG A 20 -18.77 -4.38 21.46
C ARG A 20 -19.14 -4.20 20.00
N VAL A 21 -20.38 -3.82 19.69
CA VAL A 21 -20.92 -3.71 18.34
C VAL A 21 -21.47 -2.30 18.12
N TYR A 22 -21.06 -1.65 17.03
CA TYR A 22 -21.41 -0.28 16.67
C TYR A 22 -22.01 -0.25 15.27
N THR A 23 -23.29 0.14 15.16
CA THR A 23 -24.04 0.18 13.90
C THR A 23 -23.87 1.48 13.15
N PHE A 24 -24.01 1.44 11.82
CA PHE A 24 -24.08 2.61 10.94
C PHE A 24 -24.99 2.33 9.73
N GLY A 25 -25.62 3.37 9.20
CA GLY A 25 -26.50 3.31 8.02
C GLY A 25 -27.55 4.41 8.02
N ASN A 26 -27.98 4.79 6.82
CA ASN A 26 -29.04 5.78 6.59
C ASN A 26 -28.86 7.11 7.36
N GLY A 27 -27.66 7.69 7.31
CA GLY A 27 -27.34 8.96 7.95
C GLY A 27 -27.17 8.90 9.48
N LYS A 28 -27.16 7.70 10.08
CA LYS A 28 -26.98 7.48 11.51
C LYS A 28 -25.80 6.55 11.77
N ALA A 29 -25.02 6.84 12.80
CA ALA A 29 -23.95 5.95 13.26
C ALA A 29 -23.75 6.10 14.77
N GLU A 30 -23.37 5.01 15.41
CA GLU A 30 -23.02 4.99 16.84
C GLU A 30 -21.54 5.28 17.07
N GLY A 31 -20.73 5.24 16.01
CA GLY A 31 -19.30 5.59 15.99
C GLY A 31 -19.04 6.88 15.23
N LYS A 32 -17.80 7.36 15.27
CA LYS A 32 -17.29 8.53 14.55
C LYS A 32 -15.76 8.44 14.31
N ALA A 33 -15.19 9.39 13.55
CA ALA A 33 -13.80 9.37 13.10
C ALA A 33 -12.75 9.30 14.22
N ASP A 34 -13.01 9.89 15.40
CA ASP A 34 -12.06 9.90 16.53
C ASP A 34 -12.01 8.56 17.29
N MET A 35 -12.94 7.63 17.01
CA MET A 35 -13.00 6.31 17.65
C MET A 35 -12.13 5.26 16.95
N ARG A 36 -11.04 5.67 16.29
CA ARG A 36 -10.14 4.76 15.56
C ARG A 36 -9.54 3.66 16.42
N GLU A 37 -9.26 3.96 17.67
CA GLU A 37 -8.69 2.96 18.58
C GLU A 37 -9.64 1.80 18.82
N LEU A 38 -10.93 2.08 18.84
CA LEU A 38 -11.98 1.12 19.14
C LEU A 38 -12.56 0.46 17.88
N LEU A 39 -12.85 1.24 16.85
CA LEU A 39 -13.53 0.78 15.64
C LEU A 39 -12.57 0.45 14.49
N GLY A 40 -11.26 0.64 14.69
CA GLY A 40 -10.28 0.61 13.62
C GLY A 40 -10.47 1.76 12.62
N GLY A 41 -9.54 1.93 11.71
CA GLY A 41 -9.61 3.02 10.72
C GLY A 41 -10.82 2.88 9.78
N LYS A 42 -11.15 1.66 9.36
CA LYS A 42 -12.26 1.40 8.43
C LYS A 42 -13.61 1.65 9.10
N GLY A 43 -13.86 1.07 10.26
CA GLY A 43 -15.14 1.23 10.97
C GLY A 43 -15.42 2.68 11.38
N ALA A 44 -14.40 3.38 11.89
CA ALA A 44 -14.51 4.80 12.26
C ALA A 44 -14.84 5.69 11.04
N ASN A 45 -14.16 5.48 9.91
CA ASN A 45 -14.40 6.27 8.70
C ASN A 45 -15.73 5.94 8.03
N LEU A 46 -16.20 4.68 8.04
CA LEU A 46 -17.53 4.32 7.54
C LEU A 46 -18.65 5.00 8.36
N ALA A 47 -18.50 5.00 9.69
CA ALA A 47 -19.42 5.72 10.57
C ALA A 47 -19.43 7.23 10.27
N GLU A 48 -18.25 7.84 10.17
CA GLU A 48 -18.10 9.28 9.88
C GLU A 48 -18.70 9.66 8.51
N MET A 49 -18.33 8.93 7.44
CA MET A 49 -18.90 9.15 6.11
C MET A 49 -20.42 9.12 6.13
N ASN A 50 -21.00 8.16 6.84
CA ASN A 50 -22.44 8.06 6.97
C ASN A 50 -23.06 9.28 7.70
N LEU A 51 -22.41 9.76 8.79
CA LEU A 51 -22.86 10.93 9.55
C LEU A 51 -22.83 12.23 8.73
N ILE A 52 -21.82 12.39 7.87
CA ILE A 52 -21.70 13.55 6.99
C ILE A 52 -22.50 13.42 5.69
N GLY A 53 -23.30 12.36 5.53
CA GLY A 53 -24.24 12.18 4.41
C GLY A 53 -23.57 11.70 3.12
N VAL A 54 -22.45 11.00 3.20
CA VAL A 54 -21.88 10.21 2.08
C VAL A 54 -22.64 8.89 2.01
N PRO A 55 -23.06 8.44 0.82
CA PRO A 55 -23.80 7.18 0.66
C PRO A 55 -22.92 5.98 0.98
N VAL A 56 -23.18 5.33 2.10
CA VAL A 56 -22.46 4.15 2.61
C VAL A 56 -23.45 3.00 2.79
N PRO A 57 -23.17 1.79 2.29
CA PRO A 57 -24.01 0.63 2.60
C PRO A 57 -24.06 0.41 4.12
N PRO A 58 -25.25 0.12 4.69
CA PRO A 58 -25.38 -0.07 6.14
C PRO A 58 -24.57 -1.25 6.64
N GLY A 59 -24.12 -1.16 7.88
CA GLY A 59 -23.29 -2.17 8.50
C GLY A 59 -23.11 -1.99 10.01
N PHE A 60 -22.20 -2.74 10.55
CA PHE A 60 -21.73 -2.58 11.93
C PHE A 60 -20.25 -2.96 12.07
N THR A 61 -19.63 -2.48 13.13
CA THR A 61 -18.25 -2.78 13.46
C THR A 61 -18.17 -3.45 14.83
N ILE A 62 -17.52 -4.62 14.88
CA ILE A 62 -17.10 -5.28 16.12
C ILE A 62 -15.73 -4.69 16.50
N THR A 63 -15.57 -4.28 17.76
CA THR A 63 -14.43 -3.49 18.20
C THR A 63 -13.09 -4.23 18.19
N THR A 64 -11.98 -3.47 18.16
CA THR A 64 -10.61 -4.02 18.24
C THR A 64 -10.35 -4.78 19.52
N GLU A 65 -11.01 -4.40 20.62
CA GLU A 65 -10.88 -5.05 21.93
C GLU A 65 -11.40 -6.48 21.91
N VAL A 66 -12.42 -6.78 21.08
CA VAL A 66 -12.92 -8.15 20.90
C VAL A 66 -11.87 -9.05 20.25
N CYS A 67 -10.97 -8.51 19.44
CA CYS A 67 -9.84 -9.29 18.91
C CYS A 67 -8.94 -9.80 20.04
N THR A 68 -8.64 -8.98 21.03
CA THR A 68 -7.90 -9.40 22.23
C THR A 68 -8.70 -10.40 23.04
N GLU A 69 -9.99 -10.13 23.31
CA GLU A 69 -10.89 -11.08 23.97
C GLU A 69 -10.96 -12.43 23.25
N TYR A 70 -10.86 -12.45 21.91
CA TYR A 70 -10.84 -13.68 21.11
C TYR A 70 -9.60 -14.55 21.40
N TYR A 71 -8.43 -13.95 21.56
CA TYR A 71 -7.21 -14.68 21.92
C TYR A 71 -7.17 -15.11 23.38
N ASP A 72 -7.79 -14.34 24.27
CA ASP A 72 -7.81 -14.62 25.73
C ASP A 72 -8.87 -15.66 26.11
N LEU A 73 -10.08 -15.58 25.53
CA LEU A 73 -11.24 -16.37 25.91
C LEU A 73 -11.54 -17.55 24.96
N GLY A 74 -11.01 -17.50 23.76
CA GLY A 74 -11.27 -18.47 22.69
C GLY A 74 -12.56 -18.19 21.89
N LYS A 75 -12.65 -18.87 20.74
CA LYS A 75 -13.70 -18.69 19.73
C LYS A 75 -15.12 -18.79 20.31
N ASP A 76 -15.42 -19.89 21.00
CA ASP A 76 -16.79 -20.21 21.37
C ASP A 76 -17.35 -19.19 22.37
N LYS A 77 -16.51 -18.75 23.31
CA LYS A 77 -16.89 -17.76 24.32
C LYS A 77 -17.15 -16.39 23.73
N VAL A 78 -16.30 -15.96 22.78
CA VAL A 78 -16.48 -14.68 22.10
C VAL A 78 -17.73 -14.69 21.22
N VAL A 79 -18.00 -15.78 20.51
CA VAL A 79 -19.23 -15.92 19.73
C VAL A 79 -20.47 -15.85 20.64
N GLU A 80 -20.46 -16.49 21.81
CA GLU A 80 -21.53 -16.42 22.80
C GLU A 80 -21.76 -14.97 23.27
N LEU A 81 -20.68 -14.25 23.61
CA LEU A 81 -20.75 -12.85 24.06
C LEU A 81 -21.29 -11.88 23.03
N LEU A 82 -21.05 -12.13 21.75
CA LEU A 82 -21.44 -11.25 20.65
C LEU A 82 -22.79 -11.57 20.04
N ARG A 83 -23.33 -12.76 20.25
CA ARG A 83 -24.48 -13.32 19.51
C ARG A 83 -25.65 -12.36 19.46
N GLU A 84 -26.13 -11.90 20.60
CA GLU A 84 -27.32 -11.04 20.68
C GLU A 84 -27.12 -9.69 19.99
N ASP A 85 -25.94 -9.07 20.19
CA ASP A 85 -25.64 -7.77 19.59
C ASP A 85 -25.47 -7.86 18.08
N VAL A 86 -24.83 -8.94 17.58
CA VAL A 86 -24.66 -9.19 16.15
C VAL A 86 -26.00 -9.51 15.48
N GLU A 87 -26.86 -10.31 16.10
CA GLU A 87 -28.20 -10.60 15.57
C GLU A 87 -29.06 -9.31 15.47
N LYS A 88 -29.02 -8.44 16.49
CA LYS A 88 -29.67 -7.12 16.45
C LYS A 88 -29.10 -6.22 15.33
N ALA A 89 -27.80 -6.24 15.16
CA ALA A 89 -27.13 -5.44 14.12
C ALA A 89 -27.46 -5.96 12.70
N ILE A 90 -27.52 -7.29 12.49
CA ILE A 90 -27.99 -7.87 11.23
C ILE A 90 -29.44 -7.48 10.95
N ALA A 91 -30.34 -7.59 11.94
CA ALA A 91 -31.74 -7.16 11.80
C ALA A 91 -31.87 -5.67 11.42
N ASN A 92 -30.97 -4.82 11.92
CA ASN A 92 -30.91 -3.41 11.50
C ASN A 92 -30.53 -3.26 10.03
N ILE A 93 -29.51 -4.01 9.53
CA ILE A 93 -29.15 -4.01 8.12
C ILE A 93 -30.31 -4.52 7.25
N GLU A 94 -30.95 -5.62 7.66
CA GLU A 94 -32.12 -6.18 6.96
C GLU A 94 -33.23 -5.15 6.76
N ASN A 95 -33.56 -4.40 7.82
CA ASN A 95 -34.57 -3.34 7.76
C ASN A 95 -34.15 -2.20 6.81
N LEU A 96 -32.89 -1.76 6.86
CA LEU A 96 -32.38 -0.67 6.03
C LEU A 96 -32.25 -1.05 4.55
N MET A 97 -31.94 -2.32 4.25
CA MET A 97 -31.80 -2.84 2.89
C MET A 97 -33.11 -3.47 2.35
N ASN A 98 -34.15 -3.56 3.18
CA ASN A 98 -35.38 -4.25 2.85
C ASN A 98 -35.14 -5.66 2.25
N SER A 99 -34.26 -6.43 2.89
CA SER A 99 -33.86 -7.79 2.46
C SER A 99 -33.46 -8.57 3.70
N LYS A 100 -33.31 -9.90 3.60
CA LYS A 100 -33.11 -10.73 4.77
C LYS A 100 -31.91 -11.66 4.61
N PHE A 101 -31.10 -11.77 5.66
CA PHE A 101 -29.89 -12.58 5.67
C PHE A 101 -30.22 -14.08 5.71
N GLY A 102 -29.73 -14.80 4.68
CA GLY A 102 -30.04 -16.22 4.50
C GLY A 102 -31.45 -16.53 3.96
N ASP A 103 -32.21 -15.53 3.56
CA ASP A 103 -33.53 -15.72 2.94
C ASP A 103 -33.39 -16.12 1.47
N VAL A 104 -34.23 -17.09 1.04
CA VAL A 104 -34.19 -17.62 -0.32
C VAL A 104 -34.87 -16.71 -1.33
N GLU A 105 -35.92 -15.97 -0.95
CA GLU A 105 -36.68 -15.15 -1.88
C GLU A 105 -36.13 -13.72 -2.03
N ASN A 106 -35.67 -13.14 -0.93
CA ASN A 106 -35.14 -11.77 -0.90
C ASN A 106 -33.81 -11.69 -0.14
N PRO A 107 -32.74 -12.31 -0.64
CA PRO A 107 -31.50 -12.42 0.09
C PRO A 107 -30.79 -11.10 0.33
N LEU A 108 -30.31 -10.90 1.57
CA LEU A 108 -29.28 -9.96 1.95
C LEU A 108 -27.94 -10.68 1.91
N LEU A 109 -26.97 -10.13 1.22
CA LEU A 109 -25.57 -10.59 1.30
C LEU A 109 -24.75 -9.57 2.07
N VAL A 110 -23.76 -10.04 2.83
CA VAL A 110 -22.86 -9.17 3.59
C VAL A 110 -21.40 -9.49 3.30
N SER A 111 -20.55 -8.49 3.53
CA SER A 111 -19.10 -8.66 3.58
C SER A 111 -18.62 -8.62 5.03
N VAL A 112 -17.53 -9.34 5.32
CA VAL A 112 -16.81 -9.30 6.61
C VAL A 112 -15.38 -8.86 6.33
N ARG A 113 -15.00 -7.70 6.86
CA ARG A 113 -13.76 -7.00 6.51
C ARG A 113 -12.98 -6.65 7.77
N SER A 114 -11.65 -6.80 7.72
CA SER A 114 -10.75 -6.34 8.77
C SER A 114 -10.66 -4.82 8.84
N GLY A 115 -10.39 -4.28 10.04
CA GLY A 115 -10.21 -2.86 10.26
C GLY A 115 -9.25 -2.56 11.41
N ALA A 116 -7.94 -2.57 11.17
CA ALA A 116 -6.96 -2.20 12.18
C ALA A 116 -6.93 -0.67 12.44
N ARG A 117 -6.36 -0.26 13.57
CA ARG A 117 -6.15 1.17 13.92
C ARG A 117 -5.24 1.86 12.91
N ALA A 118 -4.19 1.18 12.45
CA ALA A 118 -3.32 1.59 11.35
C ALA A 118 -3.74 0.93 10.04
N SER A 119 -3.48 1.61 8.92
CA SER A 119 -3.75 1.05 7.58
C SER A 119 -2.76 -0.07 7.28
N MET A 120 -3.26 -1.27 7.01
CA MET A 120 -2.49 -2.48 6.68
C MET A 120 -3.04 -3.12 5.40
N PRO A 121 -2.80 -2.52 4.21
CA PRO A 121 -3.40 -2.98 2.96
C PRO A 121 -2.96 -4.41 2.59
N GLY A 122 -3.92 -5.30 2.31
CA GLY A 122 -3.64 -6.68 1.90
C GLY A 122 -3.11 -7.61 3.00
N MET A 123 -2.86 -7.09 4.23
CA MET A 123 -2.24 -7.90 5.29
C MET A 123 -3.23 -8.79 6.04
N MET A 124 -4.50 -8.46 6.03
CA MET A 124 -5.56 -9.18 6.76
C MET A 124 -6.69 -9.56 5.81
N ASP A 125 -7.45 -10.55 6.22
CA ASP A 125 -8.43 -11.19 5.37
C ASP A 125 -9.74 -10.39 5.23
N THR A 126 -10.43 -10.64 4.12
CA THR A 126 -11.76 -10.12 3.78
C THR A 126 -12.57 -11.27 3.20
N ILE A 127 -13.84 -11.36 3.53
CA ILE A 127 -14.77 -12.34 2.94
C ILE A 127 -15.98 -11.60 2.41
N LEU A 128 -16.33 -11.85 1.15
CA LEU A 128 -17.45 -11.22 0.45
C LEU A 128 -18.58 -12.22 0.20
N ASN A 129 -19.77 -11.73 -0.10
CA ASN A 129 -20.94 -12.50 -0.53
C ASN A 129 -21.45 -13.53 0.48
N LEU A 130 -21.26 -13.31 1.80
CA LEU A 130 -21.79 -14.18 2.82
C LEU A 130 -23.31 -14.20 2.79
N GLY A 131 -23.88 -15.36 3.02
CA GLY A 131 -25.32 -15.64 2.97
C GLY A 131 -25.72 -16.49 1.76
N LEU A 132 -24.81 -16.73 0.80
CA LEU A 132 -25.07 -17.61 -0.35
C LEU A 132 -24.96 -19.08 0.02
N ASN A 133 -25.89 -19.86 -0.50
CA ASN A 133 -25.89 -21.31 -0.57
C ASN A 133 -26.63 -21.75 -1.83
N ASP A 134 -26.83 -23.06 -2.02
CA ASP A 134 -27.43 -23.61 -3.25
C ASP A 134 -28.88 -23.12 -3.49
N GLU A 135 -29.65 -22.83 -2.43
CA GLU A 135 -31.01 -22.33 -2.55
C GLU A 135 -31.05 -20.79 -2.70
N VAL A 136 -30.21 -20.08 -1.95
CA VAL A 136 -30.14 -18.61 -1.97
C VAL A 136 -29.62 -18.09 -3.30
N VAL A 137 -28.69 -18.78 -3.99
CA VAL A 137 -28.19 -18.37 -5.32
C VAL A 137 -29.30 -18.40 -6.38
N GLU A 138 -30.20 -19.37 -6.29
CA GLU A 138 -31.37 -19.42 -7.19
C GLU A 138 -32.38 -18.30 -6.88
N GLY A 139 -32.55 -17.95 -5.60
CA GLY A 139 -33.34 -16.79 -5.19
C GLY A 139 -32.73 -15.48 -5.68
N LEU A 140 -31.43 -15.31 -5.55
CA LEU A 140 -30.71 -14.17 -6.09
C LEU A 140 -30.83 -14.08 -7.61
N THR A 141 -30.77 -15.20 -8.30
CA THR A 141 -31.01 -15.29 -9.75
C THR A 141 -32.41 -14.79 -10.11
N ARG A 142 -33.44 -15.25 -9.42
CA ARG A 142 -34.83 -14.79 -9.63
C ARG A 142 -35.00 -13.30 -9.36
N LYS A 143 -34.47 -12.82 -8.23
CA LYS A 143 -34.55 -11.42 -7.79
C LYS A 143 -33.89 -10.46 -8.78
N THR A 144 -32.72 -10.82 -9.29
CA THR A 144 -31.92 -9.94 -10.17
C THR A 144 -32.20 -10.14 -11.66
N GLY A 145 -32.77 -11.30 -12.06
CA GLY A 145 -32.87 -11.68 -13.46
C GLY A 145 -31.51 -11.95 -14.12
N ARG A 146 -30.44 -12.12 -13.34
CA ARG A 146 -29.04 -12.20 -13.80
C ARG A 146 -28.36 -13.48 -13.28
N PRO A 147 -28.62 -14.64 -13.90
CA PRO A 147 -28.11 -15.92 -13.40
C PRO A 147 -26.57 -15.97 -13.36
N ARG A 148 -25.91 -15.41 -14.38
CA ARG A 148 -24.45 -15.38 -14.42
C ARG A 148 -23.85 -14.59 -13.24
N PHE A 149 -24.40 -13.42 -12.92
CA PHE A 149 -24.00 -12.62 -11.76
C PHE A 149 -24.15 -13.40 -10.44
N ALA A 150 -25.31 -14.04 -10.25
CA ALA A 150 -25.59 -14.79 -9.01
C ALA A 150 -24.62 -15.96 -8.83
N TRP A 151 -24.40 -16.75 -9.89
CA TRP A 151 -23.51 -17.92 -9.84
C TRP A 151 -22.02 -17.53 -9.78
N ASP A 152 -21.58 -16.43 -10.41
CA ASP A 152 -20.21 -15.92 -10.25
C ASP A 152 -19.98 -15.41 -8.83
N SER A 153 -20.95 -14.71 -8.23
CA SER A 153 -20.90 -14.29 -6.83
C SER A 153 -20.78 -15.48 -5.88
N TYR A 154 -21.49 -16.57 -6.17
CA TYR A 154 -21.43 -17.78 -5.37
C TYR A 154 -20.08 -18.53 -5.55
N ARG A 155 -19.59 -18.63 -6.78
CA ARG A 155 -18.28 -19.20 -7.08
C ARG A 155 -17.17 -18.45 -6.31
N ARG A 156 -17.15 -17.13 -6.39
CA ARG A 156 -16.20 -16.28 -5.66
C ARG A 156 -16.32 -16.44 -4.14
N PHE A 157 -17.53 -16.55 -3.63
CA PHE A 157 -17.76 -16.76 -2.20
C PHE A 157 -17.19 -18.11 -1.74
N VAL A 158 -17.45 -19.19 -2.46
CA VAL A 158 -16.94 -20.54 -2.10
C VAL A 158 -15.43 -20.57 -2.14
N GLN A 159 -14.81 -19.97 -3.17
CA GLN A 159 -13.36 -19.84 -3.29
C GLN A 159 -12.78 -19.09 -2.10
N MET A 160 -13.25 -17.86 -1.86
CA MET A 160 -12.73 -16.98 -0.81
C MET A 160 -12.95 -17.54 0.60
N TYR A 161 -14.13 -18.12 0.85
CA TYR A 161 -14.42 -18.73 2.14
C TYR A 161 -13.60 -20.01 2.36
N GLY A 162 -13.41 -20.82 1.32
CA GLY A 162 -12.54 -21.99 1.34
C GLY A 162 -11.10 -21.65 1.68
N ASP A 163 -10.53 -20.65 1.01
CA ASP A 163 -9.16 -20.18 1.26
C ASP A 163 -9.02 -19.56 2.67
N VAL A 164 -9.84 -18.57 2.98
CA VAL A 164 -9.65 -17.72 4.18
C VAL A 164 -10.16 -18.39 5.46
N VAL A 165 -11.35 -19.00 5.41
CA VAL A 165 -12.01 -19.52 6.61
C VAL A 165 -11.67 -20.99 6.86
N LEU A 166 -11.68 -21.80 5.80
CA LEU A 166 -11.45 -23.23 5.90
C LEU A 166 -9.97 -23.62 5.70
N GLY A 167 -9.13 -22.66 5.29
CA GLY A 167 -7.67 -22.84 5.22
C GLY A 167 -7.22 -23.70 4.04
N MET A 168 -7.96 -23.69 2.93
CA MET A 168 -7.54 -24.28 1.67
C MET A 168 -6.28 -23.59 1.16
N LYS A 169 -5.16 -24.28 1.20
CA LYS A 169 -3.86 -23.77 0.78
C LYS A 169 -3.16 -24.80 -0.11
N PRO A 170 -2.28 -24.38 -1.02
CA PRO A 170 -1.39 -25.28 -1.72
C PRO A 170 -0.60 -26.14 -0.71
N VAL A 171 -0.35 -27.40 -1.06
CA VAL A 171 0.41 -28.34 -0.22
C VAL A 171 1.85 -27.88 -0.09
N ASN A 172 2.46 -27.37 -1.17
CA ASN A 172 3.77 -26.73 -1.17
C ASN A 172 3.61 -25.27 -1.62
N LYS A 173 4.53 -24.40 -1.18
CA LYS A 173 4.52 -22.95 -1.52
C LYS A 173 4.58 -22.66 -3.03
N ASP A 174 5.16 -23.58 -3.80
CA ASP A 174 5.35 -23.44 -5.26
C ASP A 174 4.20 -24.07 -6.06
N ASP A 175 3.24 -24.73 -5.41
CA ASP A 175 2.08 -25.32 -6.08
C ASP A 175 1.04 -24.23 -6.42
N ILE A 176 0.28 -24.47 -7.49
CA ILE A 176 -0.83 -23.59 -7.88
C ILE A 176 -1.94 -23.71 -6.82
N ASP A 177 -2.61 -22.59 -6.54
CA ASP A 177 -3.79 -22.58 -5.66
C ASP A 177 -4.82 -23.62 -6.14
N PRO A 178 -5.38 -24.46 -5.23
CA PRO A 178 -6.31 -25.53 -5.62
C PRO A 178 -7.55 -25.05 -6.38
N PHE A 179 -8.05 -23.86 -6.07
CA PHE A 179 -9.21 -23.28 -6.76
C PHE A 179 -8.81 -22.75 -8.14
N GLU A 180 -7.65 -22.07 -8.23
CA GLU A 180 -7.13 -21.58 -9.51
C GLU A 180 -6.82 -22.72 -10.47
N ALA A 181 -6.29 -23.84 -10.00
CA ALA A 181 -6.08 -25.03 -10.82
C ALA A 181 -7.40 -25.53 -11.43
N ILE A 182 -8.48 -25.58 -10.65
CA ILE A 182 -9.81 -25.99 -11.11
C ILE A 182 -10.38 -24.99 -12.13
N ILE A 183 -10.18 -23.68 -11.91
CA ILE A 183 -10.63 -22.63 -12.84
C ILE A 183 -9.91 -22.77 -14.18
N GLU A 184 -8.59 -22.91 -14.18
CA GLU A 184 -7.80 -23.06 -15.41
C GLU A 184 -8.19 -24.30 -16.19
N GLU A 185 -8.44 -25.46 -15.55
CA GLU A 185 -8.93 -26.66 -16.22
C GLU A 185 -10.29 -26.42 -16.92
N VAL A 186 -11.22 -25.69 -16.28
CA VAL A 186 -12.52 -25.38 -16.89
C VAL A 186 -12.34 -24.41 -18.06
N LYS A 187 -11.49 -23.39 -17.94
CA LYS A 187 -11.17 -22.45 -19.02
C LYS A 187 -10.54 -23.16 -20.22
N GLU A 188 -9.56 -24.03 -19.99
CA GLU A 188 -8.92 -24.81 -21.05
C GLU A 188 -9.93 -25.69 -21.76
N ALA A 189 -10.81 -26.40 -21.03
CA ALA A 189 -11.84 -27.23 -21.60
C ALA A 189 -12.84 -26.46 -22.48
N LYS A 190 -13.09 -25.18 -22.18
CA LYS A 190 -13.99 -24.28 -22.91
C LYS A 190 -13.27 -23.46 -23.99
N GLY A 191 -11.94 -23.38 -23.98
CA GLY A 191 -11.15 -22.58 -24.90
C GLY A 191 -11.27 -21.08 -24.66
N VAL A 192 -11.56 -20.65 -23.40
CA VAL A 192 -11.64 -19.24 -22.97
C VAL A 192 -10.43 -18.86 -22.13
N LYS A 193 -10.16 -17.56 -22.00
CA LYS A 193 -8.99 -17.05 -21.27
C LYS A 193 -9.35 -16.28 -20.00
N LEU A 194 -10.52 -15.66 -19.96
CA LEU A 194 -10.95 -14.79 -18.88
C LEU A 194 -12.14 -15.38 -18.13
N ASP A 195 -12.20 -15.19 -16.82
CA ASP A 195 -13.30 -15.65 -15.97
C ASP A 195 -14.67 -15.10 -16.41
N ASN A 196 -14.68 -13.87 -16.95
CA ASN A 196 -15.90 -13.25 -17.44
C ASN A 196 -16.46 -13.87 -18.73
N GLU A 197 -15.71 -14.75 -19.39
CA GLU A 197 -16.15 -15.52 -20.57
C GLU A 197 -16.83 -16.84 -20.19
N LEU A 198 -16.76 -17.25 -18.91
CA LEU A 198 -17.43 -18.44 -18.40
C LEU A 198 -18.94 -18.23 -18.33
N GLU A 199 -19.69 -19.23 -18.79
CA GLU A 199 -21.14 -19.24 -18.79
C GLU A 199 -21.73 -19.79 -17.47
N VAL A 200 -23.04 -19.68 -17.28
CA VAL A 200 -23.72 -20.08 -16.04
C VAL A 200 -23.45 -21.54 -15.67
N GLU A 201 -23.49 -22.45 -16.65
CA GLU A 201 -23.27 -23.88 -16.37
C GLU A 201 -21.81 -24.18 -15.97
N ASP A 202 -20.86 -23.42 -16.51
CA ASP A 202 -19.43 -23.51 -16.09
C ASP A 202 -19.26 -23.07 -14.67
N LEU A 203 -19.92 -21.96 -14.27
CA LEU A 203 -19.89 -21.43 -12.89
C LEU A 203 -20.53 -22.41 -11.90
N LYS A 204 -21.63 -23.07 -12.27
CA LYS A 204 -22.25 -24.14 -11.47
C LYS A 204 -21.29 -25.32 -11.27
N GLU A 205 -20.62 -25.76 -12.34
CA GLU A 205 -19.64 -26.83 -12.27
C GLU A 205 -18.44 -26.42 -11.36
N LEU A 206 -17.95 -25.18 -11.47
CA LEU A 206 -16.90 -24.66 -10.57
C LEU A 206 -17.34 -24.72 -9.12
N VAL A 207 -18.53 -24.22 -8.76
CA VAL A 207 -19.06 -24.27 -7.39
C VAL A 207 -19.10 -25.70 -6.85
N LYS A 208 -19.58 -26.65 -7.67
CA LYS A 208 -19.65 -28.07 -7.30
C LYS A 208 -18.25 -28.66 -7.06
N ARG A 209 -17.30 -28.40 -7.96
CA ARG A 209 -15.92 -28.87 -7.85
C ARG A 209 -15.19 -28.25 -6.67
N PHE A 210 -15.39 -26.96 -6.41
CA PHE A 210 -14.82 -26.26 -5.26
C PHE A 210 -15.29 -26.85 -3.93
N LYS A 211 -16.60 -27.12 -3.78
CA LYS A 211 -17.14 -27.78 -2.59
C LYS A 211 -16.60 -29.20 -2.41
N ALA A 212 -16.42 -29.92 -3.50
CA ALA A 212 -15.82 -31.26 -3.47
C ALA A 212 -14.36 -31.21 -3.00
N ALA A 213 -13.58 -30.27 -3.54
CA ALA A 213 -12.18 -30.04 -3.13
C ALA A 213 -12.09 -29.62 -1.65
N VAL A 214 -12.98 -28.74 -1.17
CA VAL A 214 -13.07 -28.37 0.23
C VAL A 214 -13.29 -29.61 1.11
N LYS A 215 -14.26 -30.44 0.76
CA LYS A 215 -14.56 -31.66 1.52
C LYS A 215 -13.40 -32.66 1.51
N GLU A 216 -12.75 -32.83 0.37
CA GLU A 216 -11.60 -33.75 0.22
C GLU A 216 -10.40 -33.30 1.07
N GLN A 217 -10.06 -32.00 1.03
CA GLN A 217 -8.87 -31.47 1.72
C GLN A 217 -9.11 -31.24 3.21
N THR A 218 -10.29 -30.75 3.61
CA THR A 218 -10.59 -30.37 4.99
C THR A 218 -11.38 -31.43 5.79
N GLY A 219 -12.00 -32.38 5.10
CA GLY A 219 -12.93 -33.35 5.70
C GLY A 219 -14.29 -32.77 6.11
N GLN A 220 -14.55 -31.50 5.86
CA GLN A 220 -15.78 -30.79 6.22
C GLN A 220 -16.62 -30.42 5.01
N ASP A 221 -17.93 -30.46 5.15
CA ASP A 221 -18.83 -29.91 4.13
C ASP A 221 -18.81 -28.39 4.19
N PHE A 222 -19.01 -27.73 3.02
CA PHE A 222 -19.12 -26.27 2.97
C PHE A 222 -20.37 -25.81 3.74
N PRO A 223 -20.28 -24.81 4.64
CA PRO A 223 -21.41 -24.40 5.49
C PRO A 223 -22.55 -23.79 4.67
N THR A 224 -23.77 -24.22 4.92
CA THR A 224 -24.99 -23.73 4.24
C THR A 224 -25.75 -22.69 5.06
N SER A 225 -25.55 -22.64 6.38
CA SER A 225 -26.16 -21.65 7.25
C SER A 225 -25.48 -20.29 7.15
N ALA A 226 -26.23 -19.24 6.83
CA ALA A 226 -25.71 -17.87 6.74
C ALA A 226 -25.02 -17.40 8.03
N TYR A 227 -25.58 -17.73 9.20
CA TYR A 227 -24.98 -17.38 10.48
C TYR A 227 -23.71 -18.18 10.79
N GLU A 228 -23.65 -19.46 10.39
CA GLU A 228 -22.42 -20.25 10.51
C GLU A 228 -21.31 -19.65 9.63
N GLN A 229 -21.63 -19.26 8.40
CA GLN A 229 -20.72 -18.54 7.52
C GLN A 229 -20.24 -17.22 8.15
N LEU A 230 -21.17 -16.44 8.73
CA LEU A 230 -20.84 -15.16 9.37
C LEU A 230 -19.85 -15.34 10.53
N TRP A 231 -20.12 -16.29 11.44
CA TRP A 231 -19.24 -16.54 12.58
C TRP A 231 -17.89 -17.11 12.16
N GLY A 232 -17.88 -17.98 11.14
CA GLY A 232 -16.64 -18.47 10.53
C GLY A 232 -15.77 -17.33 10.02
N ALA A 233 -16.38 -16.41 9.27
CA ALA A 233 -15.70 -15.24 8.68
C ALA A 233 -15.21 -14.24 9.75
N VAL A 234 -16.04 -13.89 10.74
CA VAL A 234 -15.65 -13.01 11.85
C VAL A 234 -14.43 -13.56 12.58
N CYS A 235 -14.45 -14.86 12.92
CA CYS A 235 -13.33 -15.51 13.59
C CYS A 235 -12.08 -15.60 12.70
N ALA A 236 -12.24 -15.79 11.39
CA ALA A 236 -11.12 -15.80 10.44
C ALA A 236 -10.44 -14.44 10.38
N VAL A 237 -11.21 -13.34 10.35
CA VAL A 237 -10.65 -11.99 10.39
C VAL A 237 -9.87 -11.75 11.70
N PHE A 238 -10.35 -12.18 12.86
CA PHE A 238 -9.56 -12.08 14.09
C PHE A 238 -8.27 -12.90 14.01
N ARG A 239 -8.31 -14.13 13.47
CA ARG A 239 -7.10 -14.96 13.27
C ARG A 239 -6.10 -14.29 12.34
N SER A 240 -6.56 -13.57 11.31
CA SER A 240 -5.69 -12.93 10.32
C SER A 240 -4.78 -11.85 10.93
N TRP A 241 -5.09 -11.32 12.12
CA TRP A 241 -4.20 -10.44 12.87
C TRP A 241 -2.85 -11.09 13.19
N MET A 242 -2.83 -12.42 13.37
CA MET A 242 -1.62 -13.19 13.69
C MET A 242 -1.06 -13.97 12.49
N ASN A 243 -1.51 -13.69 11.26
CA ASN A 243 -0.88 -14.23 10.06
C ASN A 243 0.56 -13.71 9.92
N GLU A 244 1.46 -14.50 9.35
CA GLU A 244 2.89 -14.17 9.19
C GLU A 244 3.10 -12.81 8.49
N ARG A 245 2.37 -12.56 7.38
CA ARG A 245 2.42 -11.30 6.65
C ARG A 245 1.99 -10.09 7.50
N ALA A 246 0.94 -10.26 8.33
CA ALA A 246 0.48 -9.20 9.22
C ALA A 246 1.47 -8.94 10.36
N ILE A 247 2.10 -9.98 10.90
CA ILE A 247 3.15 -9.86 11.92
C ILE A 247 4.37 -9.13 11.36
N LEU A 248 4.82 -9.53 10.15
CA LEU A 248 5.97 -8.90 9.49
C LEU A 248 5.72 -7.42 9.23
N TYR A 249 4.55 -7.09 8.65
CA TYR A 249 4.17 -5.70 8.38
C TYR A 249 4.13 -4.87 9.66
N ARG A 250 3.53 -5.39 10.74
CA ARG A 250 3.50 -4.69 12.02
C ARG A 250 4.89 -4.42 12.59
N LYS A 251 5.82 -5.38 12.48
CA LYS A 251 7.21 -5.18 12.89
C LYS A 251 7.90 -4.08 12.11
N MET A 252 7.68 -4.02 10.80
CA MET A 252 8.26 -3.00 9.91
C MET A 252 7.73 -1.59 10.22
N GLU A 253 6.43 -1.48 10.48
CA GLU A 253 5.74 -0.21 10.73
C GLU A 253 5.69 0.18 12.22
N GLY A 254 6.28 -0.61 13.11
CA GLY A 254 6.27 -0.35 14.55
C GLY A 254 4.87 -0.41 15.19
N ILE A 255 3.95 -1.23 14.64
CA ILE A 255 2.57 -1.37 15.12
C ILE A 255 2.52 -2.39 16.25
N PRO A 256 2.04 -2.03 17.47
CA PRO A 256 1.93 -2.92 18.61
C PRO A 256 1.01 -4.11 18.35
N ALA A 257 1.41 -5.30 18.80
CA ALA A 257 0.65 -6.53 18.60
C ALA A 257 -0.67 -6.56 19.39
N GLU A 258 -0.71 -5.89 20.53
CA GLU A 258 -1.86 -5.79 21.43
C GLU A 258 -3.00 -4.91 20.92
N TRP A 259 -2.79 -4.17 19.82
CA TRP A 259 -3.85 -3.31 19.28
C TRP A 259 -5.05 -4.06 18.71
N GLY A 260 -4.83 -5.27 18.19
CA GLY A 260 -5.89 -6.06 17.57
C GLY A 260 -6.45 -5.45 16.28
N THR A 261 -7.44 -6.11 15.71
CA THR A 261 -8.20 -5.62 14.55
C THR A 261 -9.69 -5.58 14.87
N ALA A 262 -10.39 -4.56 14.41
CA ALA A 262 -11.85 -4.56 14.36
C ALA A 262 -12.34 -5.43 13.19
N VAL A 263 -13.60 -5.85 13.26
CA VAL A 263 -14.30 -6.54 12.19
C VAL A 263 -15.49 -5.70 11.74
N THR A 264 -15.55 -5.33 10.48
CA THR A 264 -16.68 -4.61 9.90
C THR A 264 -17.52 -5.57 9.07
N VAL A 265 -18.79 -5.69 9.41
CA VAL A 265 -19.83 -6.42 8.65
C VAL A 265 -20.69 -5.39 7.94
N GLN A 266 -20.82 -5.50 6.61
CA GLN A 266 -21.47 -4.48 5.79
C GLN A 266 -22.30 -5.11 4.69
N ALA A 267 -23.47 -4.53 4.39
CA ALA A 267 -24.28 -4.95 3.26
C ALA A 267 -23.48 -4.90 1.95
N MET A 268 -23.61 -5.95 1.14
CA MET A 268 -22.99 -5.98 -0.18
C MET A 268 -23.72 -5.04 -1.14
N VAL A 269 -22.93 -4.36 -1.96
CA VAL A 269 -23.35 -3.65 -3.17
C VAL A 269 -22.46 -4.11 -4.32
N PHE A 270 -23.01 -4.16 -5.54
CA PHE A 270 -22.42 -4.93 -6.62
C PHE A 270 -22.11 -4.05 -7.84
N GLY A 271 -20.83 -3.96 -8.19
CA GLY A 271 -20.35 -3.29 -9.40
C GLY A 271 -20.44 -4.16 -10.68
N ASN A 272 -20.84 -5.44 -10.55
CA ASN A 272 -20.93 -6.41 -11.63
C ASN A 272 -22.37 -6.78 -11.99
N MET A 273 -23.30 -5.84 -11.83
CA MET A 273 -24.71 -5.99 -12.24
C MET A 273 -24.99 -5.35 -13.61
N GLY A 274 -24.09 -5.49 -14.58
CA GLY A 274 -24.24 -4.99 -15.95
C GLY A 274 -23.63 -3.61 -16.18
N ASP A 275 -23.90 -3.04 -17.36
CA ASP A 275 -23.21 -1.85 -17.89
C ASP A 275 -23.53 -0.53 -17.13
N THR A 276 -24.58 -0.52 -16.32
CA THR A 276 -24.89 0.60 -15.42
C THR A 276 -24.25 0.48 -14.04
N SER A 277 -23.42 -0.55 -13.86
CA SER A 277 -22.74 -0.84 -12.61
C SER A 277 -21.22 -0.81 -12.83
N ALA A 278 -20.49 -0.35 -11.81
CA ALA A 278 -19.04 -0.22 -11.86
C ALA A 278 -18.44 -0.32 -10.46
N THR A 279 -17.15 -0.52 -10.39
CA THR A 279 -16.39 -0.37 -9.14
C THR A 279 -15.10 0.37 -9.42
N GLY A 280 -14.56 1.08 -8.43
CA GLY A 280 -13.34 1.85 -8.63
C GLY A 280 -12.68 2.31 -7.33
N VAL A 281 -11.48 2.83 -7.52
CA VAL A 281 -10.67 3.46 -6.49
C VAL A 281 -10.24 4.83 -6.98
N CYS A 282 -10.36 5.84 -6.15
CA CYS A 282 -10.01 7.21 -6.52
C CYS A 282 -9.30 7.96 -5.40
N PHE A 283 -8.59 9.00 -5.81
CA PHE A 283 -7.80 9.87 -4.95
C PHE A 283 -8.18 11.32 -5.20
N SER A 284 -8.40 12.08 -4.15
CA SER A 284 -8.71 13.51 -4.28
C SER A 284 -7.55 14.33 -4.87
N ARG A 285 -6.30 13.84 -4.71
CA ARG A 285 -5.07 14.39 -5.29
C ARG A 285 -4.17 13.27 -5.79
N ASP A 286 -3.23 13.58 -6.68
CA ASP A 286 -2.26 12.60 -7.17
C ASP A 286 -1.30 12.16 -6.04
N ALA A 287 -1.38 10.88 -5.68
CA ALA A 287 -0.59 10.29 -4.60
C ALA A 287 0.91 10.15 -4.94
N GLY A 288 1.28 10.23 -6.21
CA GLY A 288 2.65 10.11 -6.70
C GLY A 288 3.40 11.43 -6.69
N ASN A 289 2.76 12.51 -7.17
CA ASN A 289 3.39 13.83 -7.36
C ASN A 289 2.75 14.97 -6.56
N GLY A 290 1.58 14.74 -5.94
CA GLY A 290 0.87 15.72 -5.13
C GLY A 290 0.06 16.75 -5.93
N GLU A 291 -0.13 16.55 -7.24
CA GLU A 291 -0.96 17.45 -8.06
C GLU A 291 -2.39 17.48 -7.51
N ASP A 292 -2.97 18.68 -7.42
CA ASP A 292 -4.37 18.88 -7.04
C ASP A 292 -5.28 18.51 -8.22
N LEU A 293 -5.37 17.20 -8.45
CA LEU A 293 -6.12 16.60 -9.54
C LEU A 293 -6.84 15.36 -9.03
N PHE A 294 -8.17 15.38 -9.10
CA PHE A 294 -8.98 14.18 -8.88
C PHE A 294 -8.62 13.11 -9.90
N ASN A 295 -8.27 11.93 -9.43
CA ASN A 295 -7.78 10.84 -10.27
C ASN A 295 -8.17 9.48 -9.69
N GLY A 296 -8.02 8.43 -10.49
CA GLY A 296 -8.34 7.08 -10.08
C GLY A 296 -8.74 6.20 -11.25
N GLU A 297 -9.12 4.98 -10.93
CA GLU A 297 -9.40 3.92 -11.88
C GLU A 297 -10.75 3.27 -11.58
N TYR A 298 -11.45 2.84 -12.61
CA TYR A 298 -12.71 2.13 -12.49
C TYR A 298 -12.87 1.05 -13.56
N LEU A 299 -13.74 0.08 -13.29
CA LEU A 299 -14.14 -0.95 -14.24
C LEU A 299 -15.66 -1.06 -14.27
N ILE A 300 -16.23 -1.03 -15.48
CA ILE A 300 -17.64 -1.31 -15.70
C ILE A 300 -17.88 -2.81 -15.56
N ASN A 301 -18.99 -3.18 -14.96
CA ASN A 301 -19.43 -4.57 -14.77
C ASN A 301 -18.31 -5.43 -14.13
N ALA A 302 -17.82 -5.00 -12.96
CA ALA A 302 -16.72 -5.62 -12.24
C ALA A 302 -16.90 -5.54 -10.71
N GLN A 303 -16.25 -6.43 -9.98
CA GLN A 303 -16.09 -6.33 -8.52
C GLN A 303 -14.77 -5.66 -8.15
N GLY A 304 -14.63 -5.23 -6.88
CA GLY A 304 -13.44 -4.53 -6.40
C GLY A 304 -12.13 -5.31 -6.58
N GLU A 305 -12.19 -6.64 -6.47
CA GLU A 305 -11.06 -7.53 -6.70
C GLU A 305 -10.52 -7.42 -8.14
N ASP A 306 -11.39 -7.27 -9.13
CA ASP A 306 -11.02 -7.18 -10.54
C ASP A 306 -10.20 -5.93 -10.85
N VAL A 307 -10.43 -4.81 -10.12
CA VAL A 307 -9.64 -3.57 -10.24
C VAL A 307 -8.25 -3.75 -9.66
N VAL A 308 -8.16 -4.41 -8.50
CA VAL A 308 -6.89 -4.56 -7.75
C VAL A 308 -6.01 -5.65 -8.37
N ALA A 309 -6.60 -6.75 -8.85
CA ALA A 309 -5.87 -7.87 -9.47
C ALA A 309 -5.28 -7.52 -10.85
N GLY A 310 -5.79 -6.48 -11.51
CA GLY A 310 -5.26 -6.06 -12.82
C GLY A 310 -5.53 -7.03 -13.97
N ILE A 311 -6.51 -7.92 -13.80
CA ILE A 311 -6.92 -8.91 -14.84
C ILE A 311 -7.48 -8.21 -16.09
N ARG A 312 -8.13 -7.08 -15.89
CA ARG A 312 -8.65 -6.19 -16.94
C ARG A 312 -7.94 -4.84 -16.82
N THR A 313 -7.70 -4.15 -17.96
CA THR A 313 -7.16 -2.78 -17.95
C THR A 313 -8.20 -1.82 -17.39
N PRO A 314 -7.98 -1.21 -16.23
CA PRO A 314 -8.92 -0.23 -15.67
C PRO A 314 -8.97 1.03 -16.53
N GLN A 315 -10.13 1.66 -16.54
CA GLN A 315 -10.35 2.96 -17.18
C GLN A 315 -10.16 4.07 -16.16
N GLN A 316 -9.80 5.27 -16.63
CA GLN A 316 -9.53 6.41 -15.76
C GLN A 316 -10.83 7.13 -15.39
N ILE A 317 -10.90 7.70 -14.18
CA ILE A 317 -12.07 8.41 -13.68
C ILE A 317 -12.28 9.73 -14.43
N THR A 318 -11.22 10.53 -14.59
CA THR A 318 -11.29 11.84 -15.25
C THR A 318 -10.89 11.76 -16.72
N LYS A 319 -11.47 12.61 -17.55
CA LYS A 319 -11.10 12.74 -18.97
C LYS A 319 -9.64 13.11 -19.15
N ILE A 320 -9.13 14.07 -18.36
CA ILE A 320 -7.72 14.46 -18.40
C ILE A 320 -6.78 13.31 -18.00
N GLY A 321 -7.16 12.51 -17.01
CA GLY A 321 -6.43 11.30 -16.62
C GLY A 321 -6.39 10.28 -17.74
N SER A 322 -7.53 10.04 -18.41
CA SER A 322 -7.66 9.13 -19.54
C SER A 322 -6.81 9.59 -20.74
N GLN A 323 -6.81 10.88 -21.05
CA GLN A 323 -5.98 11.44 -22.11
C GLN A 323 -4.49 11.30 -21.82
N ARG A 324 -4.04 11.64 -20.60
CA ARG A 324 -2.64 11.45 -20.17
C ARG A 324 -2.22 9.97 -20.19
N TRP A 325 -3.13 9.07 -19.83
CA TRP A 325 -2.89 7.63 -19.89
C TRP A 325 -2.73 7.16 -21.35
N ALA A 326 -3.64 7.55 -22.24
CA ALA A 326 -3.60 7.18 -23.66
C ALA A 326 -2.34 7.70 -24.37
N GLU A 327 -1.93 8.94 -24.09
CA GLU A 327 -0.69 9.52 -24.61
C GLU A 327 0.53 8.69 -24.21
N ARG A 328 0.62 8.27 -22.92
CA ARG A 328 1.72 7.41 -22.44
C ARG A 328 1.69 6.01 -23.04
N ALA A 329 0.49 5.46 -23.28
CA ALA A 329 0.29 4.14 -23.86
C ALA A 329 0.42 4.14 -25.40
N GLY A 330 0.57 5.31 -26.04
CA GLY A 330 0.63 5.43 -27.51
C GLY A 330 -0.70 5.11 -28.20
N ILE A 331 -1.84 5.31 -27.51
CA ILE A 331 -3.20 5.05 -28.00
C ILE A 331 -3.79 6.34 -28.56
N SER A 332 -4.43 6.27 -29.76
CA SER A 332 -5.07 7.44 -30.37
C SER A 332 -6.30 7.90 -29.58
N GLU A 333 -6.70 9.17 -29.73
CA GLU A 333 -7.90 9.70 -29.05
C GLU A 333 -9.17 8.99 -29.51
N GLU A 334 -9.27 8.60 -30.78
CA GLU A 334 -10.40 7.84 -31.31
C GLU A 334 -10.50 6.46 -30.64
N GLU A 335 -9.37 5.78 -30.50
CA GLU A 335 -9.33 4.47 -29.82
C GLU A 335 -9.59 4.59 -28.32
N ARG A 336 -9.04 5.64 -27.68
CA ARG A 336 -9.30 5.94 -26.26
C ARG A 336 -10.80 6.10 -25.99
N VAL A 337 -11.47 6.96 -26.76
CA VAL A 337 -12.91 7.22 -26.59
C VAL A 337 -13.75 5.96 -26.86
N ALA A 338 -13.36 5.17 -27.85
CA ALA A 338 -14.11 3.98 -28.25
C ALA A 338 -13.96 2.80 -27.26
N LYS A 339 -12.74 2.59 -26.69
CA LYS A 339 -12.43 1.41 -25.90
C LYS A 339 -12.18 1.71 -24.41
N TYR A 340 -11.71 2.92 -24.10
CA TYR A 340 -11.27 3.30 -22.76
C TYR A 340 -11.82 4.67 -22.34
N PRO A 341 -13.13 4.93 -22.49
CA PRO A 341 -13.71 6.20 -22.06
C PRO A 341 -13.50 6.40 -20.56
N SER A 342 -13.26 7.65 -20.14
CA SER A 342 -13.24 7.97 -18.71
C SER A 342 -14.64 7.80 -18.08
N MET A 343 -14.70 7.70 -16.75
CA MET A 343 -16.00 7.72 -16.04
C MET A 343 -16.74 9.03 -16.30
N GLU A 344 -16.03 10.15 -16.39
CA GLU A 344 -16.57 11.46 -16.75
C GLU A 344 -17.33 11.43 -18.08
N GLU A 345 -16.88 10.64 -19.05
CA GLU A 345 -17.51 10.47 -20.38
C GLU A 345 -18.57 9.36 -20.39
N ALA A 346 -18.31 8.23 -19.72
CA ALA A 346 -19.18 7.04 -19.76
C ALA A 346 -20.35 7.12 -18.76
N MET A 347 -20.16 7.76 -17.61
CA MET A 347 -21.14 7.87 -16.52
C MET A 347 -21.18 9.30 -15.93
N PRO A 348 -21.50 10.34 -16.71
CA PRO A 348 -21.30 11.73 -16.32
C PRO A 348 -22.05 12.16 -15.04
N GLU A 349 -23.25 11.65 -14.80
CA GLU A 349 -24.00 12.00 -13.58
C GLU A 349 -23.37 11.38 -12.33
N ILE A 350 -22.90 10.14 -12.44
CA ILE A 350 -22.19 9.44 -11.35
C ILE A 350 -20.84 10.13 -11.09
N TYR A 351 -20.10 10.48 -12.14
CA TYR A 351 -18.85 11.23 -12.02
C TYR A 351 -19.06 12.55 -11.27
N LYS A 352 -20.09 13.32 -11.63
CA LYS A 352 -20.41 14.58 -10.99
C LYS A 352 -20.75 14.42 -9.50
N GLU A 353 -21.49 13.37 -9.15
CA GLU A 353 -21.78 13.04 -7.74
C GLU A 353 -20.51 12.61 -7.01
N LEU A 354 -19.67 11.76 -7.63
CA LEU A 354 -18.41 11.28 -7.09
C LEU A 354 -17.42 12.44 -6.84
N ASP A 355 -17.31 13.38 -7.79
CA ASP A 355 -16.46 14.56 -7.69
C ASP A 355 -16.90 15.50 -6.55
N ALA A 356 -18.21 15.74 -6.42
CA ALA A 356 -18.74 16.53 -5.30
C ALA A 356 -18.47 15.86 -3.94
N LEU A 357 -18.60 14.54 -3.86
CA LEU A 357 -18.40 13.80 -2.61
C LEU A 357 -16.92 13.66 -2.25
N GLN A 358 -16.00 13.50 -3.22
CA GLN A 358 -14.56 13.47 -2.94
C GLN A 358 -14.09 14.83 -2.41
N THR A 359 -14.58 15.95 -2.99
CA THR A 359 -14.28 17.30 -2.48
C THR A 359 -14.79 17.46 -1.04
N LYS A 360 -16.03 17.03 -0.77
CA LYS A 360 -16.59 17.06 0.58
C LYS A 360 -15.77 16.25 1.59
N LEU A 361 -15.25 15.10 1.20
CA LEU A 361 -14.41 14.26 2.06
C LEU A 361 -13.04 14.91 2.32
N GLU A 362 -12.38 15.47 1.29
CA GLU A 362 -11.12 16.19 1.46
C GLU A 362 -11.29 17.40 2.37
N ASP A 363 -12.35 18.20 2.20
CA ASP A 363 -12.66 19.35 3.04
C ASP A 363 -12.94 18.95 4.50
N HIS A 364 -13.67 17.85 4.70
CA HIS A 364 -14.00 17.36 6.04
C HIS A 364 -12.77 16.85 6.79
N TYR A 365 -11.97 15.98 6.16
CA TYR A 365 -10.75 15.41 6.76
C TYR A 365 -9.55 16.35 6.67
N ARG A 366 -9.64 17.41 5.86
CA ARG A 366 -8.59 18.40 5.58
C ARG A 366 -7.28 17.74 5.14
N ASP A 367 -7.40 16.64 4.41
CA ASP A 367 -6.28 15.87 3.88
C ASP A 367 -6.71 15.10 2.64
N MET A 368 -5.75 14.81 1.76
CA MET A 368 -5.94 13.95 0.61
C MET A 368 -6.62 12.64 1.00
N GLN A 369 -7.64 12.27 0.28
CA GLN A 369 -8.41 11.05 0.51
C GLN A 369 -8.16 10.00 -0.58
N ASP A 370 -8.06 8.75 -0.13
CA ASP A 370 -8.06 7.51 -0.91
C ASP A 370 -9.42 6.83 -0.65
N MET A 371 -10.20 6.62 -1.70
CA MET A 371 -11.60 6.23 -1.62
C MET A 371 -11.88 5.01 -2.49
N GLU A 372 -12.62 4.07 -1.93
CA GLU A 372 -13.18 2.91 -2.65
C GLU A 372 -14.68 3.14 -2.86
N PHE A 373 -15.16 2.95 -4.08
CA PHE A 373 -16.57 3.13 -4.42
C PHE A 373 -17.11 2.03 -5.33
N THR A 374 -18.42 1.87 -5.31
CA THR A 374 -19.17 0.98 -6.20
C THR A 374 -20.39 1.68 -6.72
N VAL A 375 -20.66 1.54 -7.99
CA VAL A 375 -21.93 1.95 -8.63
C VAL A 375 -22.76 0.71 -8.87
N GLN A 376 -23.90 0.60 -8.24
CA GLN A 376 -24.85 -0.47 -8.48
C GLN A 376 -26.07 0.07 -9.21
N GLU A 377 -26.27 -0.32 -10.46
CA GLU A 377 -27.42 0.07 -11.28
C GLU A 377 -27.68 1.59 -11.23
N GLY A 378 -26.63 2.39 -11.46
CA GLY A 378 -26.69 3.85 -11.48
C GLY A 378 -26.72 4.51 -10.11
N LYS A 379 -26.56 3.79 -9.02
CA LYS A 379 -26.47 4.35 -7.66
C LYS A 379 -25.07 4.23 -7.09
N LEU A 380 -24.48 5.37 -6.69
CA LEU A 380 -23.15 5.45 -6.12
C LEU A 380 -23.16 5.06 -4.63
N TRP A 381 -22.12 4.31 -4.22
CA TRP A 381 -21.84 3.89 -2.86
C TRP A 381 -20.36 4.00 -2.54
N PHE A 382 -20.02 4.55 -1.37
CA PHE A 382 -18.66 4.54 -0.85
C PHE A 382 -18.46 3.36 0.09
N LEU A 383 -17.39 2.60 -0.14
CA LEU A 383 -17.06 1.41 0.65
C LEU A 383 -15.98 1.68 1.69
N GLN A 384 -15.13 2.68 1.44
CA GLN A 384 -14.03 3.08 2.31
C GLN A 384 -13.54 4.47 1.95
N THR A 385 -13.10 5.22 2.95
CA THR A 385 -12.18 6.36 2.78
C THR A 385 -11.05 6.26 3.80
N ARG A 386 -9.89 6.77 3.42
CA ARG A 386 -8.72 6.89 4.30
C ARG A 386 -7.82 8.02 3.81
N ASN A 387 -6.97 8.55 4.70
CA ASN A 387 -5.91 9.44 4.26
C ASN A 387 -4.99 8.69 3.28
N GLY A 388 -4.81 9.24 2.09
CA GLY A 388 -4.09 8.59 1.00
C GLY A 388 -2.62 8.37 1.36
N LYS A 389 -2.14 7.13 1.18
CA LYS A 389 -0.70 6.85 1.18
C LYS A 389 -0.09 7.56 -0.04
N ARG A 390 1.03 8.24 0.18
CA ARG A 390 1.66 9.11 -0.81
C ARG A 390 3.18 9.06 -0.71
N THR A 391 3.86 9.42 -1.79
CA THR A 391 5.32 9.56 -1.81
C THR A 391 5.77 10.74 -0.95
N GLY A 392 7.06 10.81 -0.63
CA GLY A 392 7.64 11.95 0.09
C GLY A 392 7.44 13.27 -0.66
N ALA A 393 7.59 13.27 -1.98
CA ALA A 393 7.36 14.45 -2.82
C ALA A 393 5.89 14.91 -2.78
N ALA A 394 4.95 13.98 -2.96
CA ALA A 394 3.52 14.28 -2.88
C ALA A 394 3.12 14.74 -1.46
N MET A 395 3.69 14.16 -0.41
CA MET A 395 3.44 14.54 0.97
C MET A 395 3.79 16.02 1.23
N VAL A 396 4.98 16.43 0.81
CA VAL A 396 5.43 17.83 0.97
C VAL A 396 4.54 18.76 0.16
N LYS A 397 4.32 18.45 -1.13
CA LYS A 397 3.49 19.29 -2.00
C LYS A 397 2.07 19.44 -1.46
N ILE A 398 1.41 18.34 -1.10
CA ILE A 398 0.04 18.36 -0.57
C ILE A 398 -0.02 19.16 0.73
N ALA A 399 0.92 18.96 1.66
CA ALA A 399 0.96 19.70 2.92
C ALA A 399 1.10 21.22 2.70
N MET A 400 1.97 21.61 1.77
CA MET A 400 2.18 23.02 1.43
C MET A 400 1.01 23.63 0.67
N ASP A 401 0.35 22.88 -0.22
CA ASP A 401 -0.84 23.33 -0.94
C ASP A 401 -2.04 23.51 0.00
N LEU A 402 -2.31 22.55 0.88
CA LEU A 402 -3.37 22.66 1.90
C LEU A 402 -3.13 23.84 2.87
N LEU A 403 -1.86 24.11 3.20
CA LEU A 403 -1.49 25.29 3.99
C LEU A 403 -1.79 26.59 3.21
N ARG A 404 -1.41 26.70 1.94
CA ARG A 404 -1.68 27.87 1.08
C ARG A 404 -3.19 28.09 0.86
N GLN A 405 -3.96 27.01 0.77
CA GLN A 405 -5.41 27.03 0.67
C GLN A 405 -6.10 27.41 2.00
N GLY A 406 -5.35 27.50 3.11
CA GLY A 406 -5.90 27.81 4.43
C GLY A 406 -6.68 26.66 5.06
N MET A 407 -6.61 25.45 4.51
CA MET A 407 -7.30 24.29 5.05
C MET A 407 -6.63 23.76 6.33
N ILE A 408 -5.33 23.94 6.47
CA ILE A 408 -4.54 23.53 7.64
C ILE A 408 -3.61 24.67 8.08
N ASP A 409 -3.19 24.64 9.36
CA ASP A 409 -2.19 25.55 9.88
C ASP A 409 -0.76 25.02 9.67
N GLU A 410 0.25 25.89 9.89
CA GLU A 410 1.66 25.58 9.72
C GLU A 410 2.11 24.37 10.56
N LYS A 411 1.62 24.26 11.81
CA LYS A 411 1.98 23.16 12.71
C LYS A 411 1.41 21.82 12.22
N THR A 412 0.21 21.85 11.67
CA THR A 412 -0.44 20.68 11.07
C THR A 412 0.31 20.26 9.80
N ALA A 413 0.72 21.20 8.95
CA ALA A 413 1.53 20.92 7.77
C ALA A 413 2.85 20.23 8.15
N LEU A 414 3.57 20.75 9.15
CA LEU A 414 4.80 20.13 9.67
C LEU A 414 4.56 18.71 10.23
N LYS A 415 3.50 18.52 11.04
CA LYS A 415 3.18 17.21 11.63
C LYS A 415 2.80 16.15 10.60
N ARG A 416 2.29 16.53 9.43
CA ARG A 416 1.92 15.62 8.34
C ARG A 416 3.11 15.19 7.50
N CYS A 417 4.21 15.92 7.56
CA CYS A 417 5.44 15.57 6.87
C CYS A 417 6.27 14.60 7.72
N GLU A 418 6.18 13.32 7.43
CA GLU A 418 6.93 12.26 8.11
C GLU A 418 8.42 12.37 7.76
N PRO A 419 9.33 12.57 8.75
CA PRO A 419 10.75 12.77 8.47
C PRO A 419 11.39 11.66 7.63
N ASN A 420 11.03 10.41 7.90
CA ASN A 420 11.59 9.26 7.16
C ASN A 420 11.27 9.28 5.67
N LYS A 421 10.14 9.88 5.26
CA LYS A 421 9.77 10.05 3.86
C LYS A 421 10.47 11.22 3.18
N LEU A 422 11.02 12.15 3.94
CA LEU A 422 11.82 13.24 3.36
C LEU A 422 13.14 12.73 2.79
N ASP A 423 13.65 11.60 3.27
CA ASP A 423 14.83 10.96 2.71
C ASP A 423 14.64 10.60 1.22
N GLU A 424 13.41 10.29 0.80
CA GLU A 424 13.09 10.03 -0.61
C GLU A 424 13.43 11.20 -1.52
N LEU A 425 13.30 12.43 -1.00
CA LEU A 425 13.60 13.68 -1.74
C LEU A 425 15.09 13.97 -1.83
N LEU A 426 15.87 13.29 -1.02
CA LEU A 426 17.34 13.39 -0.99
C LEU A 426 18.00 12.27 -1.81
N HIS A 427 17.20 11.33 -2.37
CA HIS A 427 17.71 10.25 -3.20
C HIS A 427 18.02 10.73 -4.63
N PRO A 428 19.02 10.10 -5.27
CA PRO A 428 19.41 10.43 -6.62
C PRO A 428 18.26 10.29 -7.63
N VAL A 429 18.20 11.18 -8.61
CA VAL A 429 17.41 11.06 -9.82
C VAL A 429 18.32 10.69 -10.99
N PHE A 430 17.78 10.13 -12.07
CA PHE A 430 18.61 9.84 -13.22
C PHE A 430 19.21 11.10 -13.85
N ASP A 431 20.48 11.01 -14.27
CA ASP A 431 21.11 12.04 -15.05
C ASP A 431 20.40 12.21 -16.40
N LYS A 432 20.07 13.45 -16.77
CA LYS A 432 19.34 13.74 -18.02
C LYS A 432 20.13 13.34 -19.28
N GLN A 433 21.47 13.41 -19.25
CA GLN A 433 22.30 12.99 -20.36
C GLN A 433 22.35 11.48 -20.46
N ALA A 434 22.56 10.77 -19.33
CA ALA A 434 22.53 9.32 -19.28
C ALA A 434 21.19 8.73 -19.74
N LEU A 435 20.07 9.40 -19.41
CA LEU A 435 18.74 9.00 -19.88
C LEU A 435 18.57 9.07 -21.40
N LYS A 436 19.18 10.08 -22.07
CA LYS A 436 19.10 10.19 -23.53
C LYS A 436 19.83 9.06 -24.25
N GLU A 437 20.88 8.52 -23.64
CA GLU A 437 21.70 7.44 -24.18
C GLU A 437 21.16 6.06 -23.79
N ALA A 438 20.31 6.00 -22.76
CA ALA A 438 19.75 4.76 -22.24
C ALA A 438 18.71 4.17 -23.20
N LYS A 439 18.80 2.85 -23.43
CA LYS A 439 17.81 2.12 -24.22
C LYS A 439 16.59 1.81 -23.37
N VAL A 440 15.46 2.41 -23.69
CA VAL A 440 14.15 2.06 -23.12
C VAL A 440 13.79 0.64 -23.60
N LEU A 441 13.47 -0.23 -22.66
CA LEU A 441 13.00 -1.59 -22.94
C LEU A 441 11.48 -1.64 -23.07
N THR A 442 10.78 -0.95 -22.15
CA THR A 442 9.32 -0.88 -22.14
C THR A 442 8.86 0.26 -21.23
N ARG A 443 7.55 0.46 -21.18
CA ARG A 443 6.90 1.42 -20.29
C ARG A 443 5.78 0.76 -19.53
N GLY A 444 5.63 1.11 -18.25
CA GLY A 444 4.50 0.80 -17.41
C GLY A 444 3.92 2.05 -16.77
N LEU A 445 3.05 1.87 -15.81
CA LEU A 445 2.47 2.98 -15.05
C LEU A 445 3.49 3.49 -14.01
N PRO A 446 3.73 4.81 -13.94
CA PRO A 446 4.60 5.44 -12.95
C PRO A 446 3.92 5.42 -11.58
N ALA A 447 4.21 4.42 -10.77
CA ALA A 447 3.55 4.27 -9.47
C ALA A 447 4.18 5.19 -8.40
N PRO A 448 5.20 4.84 -7.62
CA PRO A 448 6.00 5.82 -6.88
C PRO A 448 7.15 6.37 -7.74
N PRO A 449 7.45 7.69 -7.65
CA PRO A 449 8.57 8.30 -8.37
C PRO A 449 9.93 7.84 -7.83
N GLY A 450 10.99 8.20 -8.55
CA GLY A 450 12.37 7.94 -8.21
C GLY A 450 13.09 7.11 -9.27
N ALA A 451 14.42 6.99 -9.11
CA ALA A 451 15.29 6.20 -9.96
C ALA A 451 15.77 4.97 -9.19
N ALA A 452 15.61 3.80 -9.77
CA ALA A 452 16.13 2.55 -9.21
C ALA A 452 16.97 1.80 -10.23
N THR A 453 18.14 1.34 -9.82
CA THR A 453 19.01 0.49 -10.63
C THR A 453 19.43 -0.71 -9.81
N GLY A 454 19.29 -1.90 -10.36
CA GLY A 454 19.67 -3.13 -9.67
C GLY A 454 19.65 -4.37 -10.57
N GLN A 455 20.06 -5.48 -9.99
CA GLN A 455 20.04 -6.79 -10.64
C GLN A 455 18.63 -7.39 -10.55
N VAL A 456 18.16 -7.96 -11.65
CA VAL A 456 16.86 -8.64 -11.74
C VAL A 456 16.81 -9.80 -10.75
N VAL A 457 15.78 -9.86 -9.92
CA VAL A 457 15.42 -11.02 -9.10
C VAL A 457 13.92 -11.27 -9.20
N PHE A 458 13.52 -12.53 -9.13
CA PHE A 458 12.11 -12.93 -9.34
C PHE A 458 11.39 -13.32 -8.06
N PHE A 459 12.10 -13.68 -7.00
CA PHE A 459 11.52 -14.16 -5.75
C PHE A 459 11.93 -13.29 -4.57
N ALA A 460 11.03 -13.14 -3.60
CA ALA A 460 11.25 -12.32 -2.42
C ALA A 460 12.42 -12.83 -1.56
N GLU A 461 12.57 -14.14 -1.44
CA GLU A 461 13.66 -14.76 -0.71
C GLU A 461 15.02 -14.49 -1.36
N ASP A 462 15.11 -14.58 -2.71
CA ASP A 462 16.34 -14.25 -3.45
C ASP A 462 16.68 -12.77 -3.32
N ALA A 463 15.67 -11.88 -3.38
CA ALA A 463 15.88 -10.46 -3.15
C ALA A 463 16.48 -10.19 -1.76
N ALA A 464 15.93 -10.81 -0.72
CA ALA A 464 16.41 -10.67 0.65
C ALA A 464 17.84 -11.21 0.81
N LYS A 465 18.14 -12.38 0.24
CA LYS A 465 19.47 -12.99 0.27
C LYS A 465 20.51 -12.13 -0.45
N TRP A 466 20.21 -11.68 -1.67
CA TRP A 466 21.15 -10.90 -2.47
C TRP A 466 21.39 -9.50 -1.86
N ALA A 467 20.36 -8.90 -1.26
CA ALA A 467 20.52 -7.65 -0.52
C ALA A 467 21.40 -7.83 0.72
N ALA A 468 21.27 -8.93 1.45
CA ALA A 468 22.16 -9.28 2.56
C ALA A 468 23.62 -9.47 2.13
N ASP A 469 23.84 -9.95 0.89
CA ASP A 469 25.17 -10.04 0.25
C ASP A 469 25.66 -8.68 -0.30
N GLY A 470 24.97 -7.58 -0.03
CA GLY A 470 25.32 -6.21 -0.47
C GLY A 470 24.99 -5.89 -1.93
N LYS A 471 24.23 -6.74 -2.63
CA LYS A 471 23.81 -6.50 -4.01
C LYS A 471 22.60 -5.58 -4.05
N LYS A 472 22.55 -4.68 -5.04
CA LYS A 472 21.36 -3.90 -5.36
C LYS A 472 20.47 -4.71 -6.28
N VAL A 473 19.22 -4.93 -5.90
CA VAL A 473 18.27 -5.77 -6.64
C VAL A 473 17.04 -4.99 -7.08
N VAL A 474 16.50 -5.36 -8.23
CA VAL A 474 15.18 -4.93 -8.72
C VAL A 474 14.31 -6.18 -8.81
N MET A 475 13.18 -6.16 -8.09
CA MET A 475 12.26 -7.28 -8.06
C MET A 475 11.31 -7.22 -9.26
N VAL A 476 11.29 -8.28 -10.07
CA VAL A 476 10.47 -8.38 -11.27
C VAL A 476 9.43 -9.49 -11.09
N ARG A 477 8.15 -9.13 -11.17
CA ARG A 477 7.04 -10.05 -10.94
C ARG A 477 5.97 -9.92 -12.04
N ILE A 478 5.14 -10.93 -12.22
CA ILE A 478 3.90 -10.78 -12.99
C ILE A 478 3.00 -9.80 -12.23
N GLU A 479 2.78 -10.06 -10.95
CA GLU A 479 2.14 -9.19 -9.98
C GLU A 479 2.72 -9.48 -8.59
N THR A 480 2.64 -8.53 -7.66
CA THR A 480 3.08 -8.78 -6.28
C THR A 480 1.91 -9.16 -5.39
N SER A 481 2.21 -10.02 -4.43
CA SER A 481 1.30 -10.44 -3.37
C SER A 481 1.82 -9.99 -1.99
N PRO A 482 1.02 -10.09 -0.93
CA PRO A 482 1.46 -9.78 0.42
C PRO A 482 2.67 -10.61 0.90
N GLU A 483 2.90 -11.78 0.33
CA GLU A 483 4.05 -12.64 0.61
C GLU A 483 5.36 -12.06 0.09
N ASP A 484 5.31 -11.19 -0.92
CA ASP A 484 6.48 -10.52 -1.51
C ASP A 484 7.03 -9.36 -0.66
N LEU A 485 6.37 -9.00 0.44
CA LEU A 485 6.66 -7.81 1.26
C LEU A 485 8.13 -7.73 1.70
N ALA A 486 8.70 -8.84 2.15
CA ALA A 486 10.09 -8.90 2.60
C ALA A 486 11.10 -8.60 1.47
N GLY A 487 10.85 -9.11 0.26
CA GLY A 487 11.64 -8.83 -0.93
C GLY A 487 11.48 -7.39 -1.42
N MET A 488 10.25 -6.87 -1.41
CA MET A 488 9.96 -5.48 -1.78
C MET A 488 10.68 -4.48 -0.87
N ALA A 489 10.76 -4.76 0.43
CA ALA A 489 11.40 -3.89 1.41
C ALA A 489 12.90 -3.70 1.16
N VAL A 490 13.61 -4.72 0.68
CA VAL A 490 15.06 -4.67 0.43
C VAL A 490 15.40 -4.29 -1.01
N ALA A 491 14.46 -4.44 -1.95
CA ALA A 491 14.67 -4.08 -3.36
C ALA A 491 14.89 -2.58 -3.54
N GLN A 492 15.69 -2.20 -4.53
CA GLN A 492 15.84 -0.80 -4.96
C GLN A 492 14.59 -0.31 -5.71
N GLY A 493 13.96 -1.22 -6.44
CA GLY A 493 12.73 -0.93 -7.18
C GLY A 493 11.95 -2.20 -7.49
N ILE A 494 10.69 -2.01 -7.86
CA ILE A 494 9.74 -3.07 -8.18
C ILE A 494 9.21 -2.85 -9.60
N LEU A 495 9.18 -3.93 -10.40
CA LEU A 495 8.64 -3.95 -11.74
C LEU A 495 7.60 -5.05 -11.85
N THR A 496 6.37 -4.72 -12.31
CA THR A 496 5.35 -5.73 -12.52
C THR A 496 4.78 -5.69 -13.93
N ALA A 497 4.47 -6.89 -14.47
CA ALA A 497 3.80 -7.05 -15.76
C ALA A 497 2.33 -6.59 -15.69
N ARG A 498 1.67 -6.85 -14.57
CA ARG A 498 0.26 -6.53 -14.32
C ARG A 498 0.11 -5.56 -13.14
N GLY A 499 -1.06 -4.92 -13.05
CA GLY A 499 -1.44 -4.04 -11.96
C GLY A 499 -1.52 -2.57 -12.35
N GLY A 500 -2.53 -1.88 -11.82
CA GLY A 500 -2.74 -0.44 -11.97
C GLY A 500 -2.02 0.37 -10.88
N MET A 501 -2.30 1.66 -10.83
CA MET A 501 -1.78 2.60 -9.81
C MET A 501 -2.28 2.26 -8.38
N THR A 502 -3.32 1.45 -8.29
CA THR A 502 -3.96 0.99 -7.05
C THR A 502 -3.62 -0.46 -6.70
N SER A 503 -2.81 -1.14 -7.53
CA SER A 503 -2.37 -2.52 -7.30
C SER A 503 -1.54 -2.65 -6.01
N HIS A 504 -1.43 -3.87 -5.50
CA HIS A 504 -0.61 -4.17 -4.32
C HIS A 504 0.84 -3.65 -4.48
N ALA A 505 1.47 -3.90 -5.64
CA ALA A 505 2.81 -3.40 -5.94
C ALA A 505 2.91 -1.88 -5.79
N ALA A 506 1.99 -1.13 -6.42
CA ALA A 506 1.99 0.32 -6.42
C ALA A 506 1.73 0.92 -5.03
N VAL A 507 0.75 0.37 -4.31
CA VAL A 507 0.36 0.88 -2.97
C VAL A 507 1.44 0.59 -1.93
N VAL A 508 1.97 -0.63 -1.90
CA VAL A 508 2.99 -1.04 -0.94
C VAL A 508 4.33 -0.35 -1.22
N ALA A 509 4.78 -0.33 -2.48
CA ALA A 509 6.00 0.38 -2.86
C ALA A 509 5.93 1.87 -2.50
N ARG A 510 4.77 2.51 -2.72
CA ARG A 510 4.53 3.91 -2.32
C ARG A 510 4.61 4.08 -0.80
N GLY A 511 4.06 3.15 -0.04
CA GLY A 511 4.18 3.15 1.43
C GLY A 511 5.61 3.01 1.92
N MET A 512 6.47 2.30 1.17
CA MET A 512 7.88 2.05 1.48
C MET A 512 8.85 3.08 0.87
N GLY A 513 8.36 4.08 0.10
CA GLY A 513 9.21 5.03 -0.63
C GLY A 513 10.07 4.39 -1.73
N LYS A 514 9.65 3.25 -2.27
CA LYS A 514 10.40 2.50 -3.28
C LYS A 514 9.92 2.85 -4.69
N CYS A 515 10.86 3.04 -5.61
CA CYS A 515 10.56 3.18 -7.03
C CYS A 515 9.75 1.96 -7.53
N CYS A 516 8.65 2.19 -8.22
CA CYS A 516 7.85 1.12 -8.80
C CYS A 516 7.33 1.50 -10.18
N VAL A 517 7.48 0.58 -11.12
CA VAL A 517 6.83 0.61 -12.41
C VAL A 517 5.86 -0.56 -12.46
N SER A 518 4.56 -0.26 -12.55
CA SER A 518 3.48 -1.25 -12.49
C SER A 518 2.79 -1.40 -13.84
N GLY A 519 2.24 -2.59 -14.12
CA GLY A 519 1.44 -2.80 -15.32
C GLY A 519 2.20 -2.67 -16.63
N ALA A 520 3.48 -3.04 -16.67
CA ALA A 520 4.27 -3.09 -17.88
C ALA A 520 3.93 -4.34 -18.72
N GLY A 521 2.80 -4.32 -19.42
CA GLY A 521 2.21 -5.48 -20.08
C GLY A 521 3.05 -6.15 -21.18
N ALA A 522 4.12 -5.50 -21.65
CA ALA A 522 5.07 -6.09 -22.59
C ALA A 522 6.08 -7.04 -21.92
N ILE A 523 6.00 -7.22 -20.60
CA ILE A 523 6.90 -8.08 -19.84
C ILE A 523 6.30 -9.48 -19.75
N ASN A 524 7.08 -10.48 -20.14
CA ASN A 524 6.75 -11.89 -19.96
C ASN A 524 7.75 -12.53 -18.99
N VAL A 525 7.29 -12.87 -17.79
CA VAL A 525 8.12 -13.43 -16.72
C VAL A 525 8.02 -14.95 -16.74
N ASP A 526 9.17 -15.61 -16.88
CA ASP A 526 9.31 -17.06 -16.77
C ASP A 526 10.03 -17.41 -15.47
N TYR A 527 9.26 -17.73 -14.44
CA TYR A 527 9.80 -18.09 -13.12
C TYR A 527 10.62 -19.39 -13.15
N LYS A 528 10.25 -20.34 -13.98
CA LYS A 528 10.93 -21.66 -14.08
C LYS A 528 12.33 -21.52 -14.63
N ASN A 529 12.52 -20.70 -15.66
CA ASN A 529 13.81 -20.45 -16.29
C ASN A 529 14.53 -19.23 -15.69
N ARG A 530 13.90 -18.53 -14.75
CA ARG A 530 14.42 -17.31 -14.12
C ARG A 530 14.83 -16.26 -15.16
N THR A 531 13.89 -15.96 -16.07
CA THR A 531 14.10 -14.99 -17.14
C THR A 531 12.90 -14.07 -17.27
N VAL A 532 13.13 -12.88 -17.81
CA VAL A 532 12.08 -11.97 -18.25
C VAL A 532 12.35 -11.58 -19.69
N GLU A 533 11.35 -11.75 -20.54
CA GLU A 533 11.35 -11.27 -21.91
C GLU A 533 10.62 -9.93 -21.98
N ILE A 534 11.26 -8.93 -22.58
CA ILE A 534 10.73 -7.60 -22.75
C ILE A 534 10.93 -7.20 -24.22
N GLU A 535 9.86 -7.16 -25.01
CA GLU A 535 9.89 -6.82 -26.44
C GLU A 535 10.98 -7.59 -27.24
N GLY A 536 11.08 -8.91 -27.01
CA GLY A 536 12.06 -9.79 -27.67
C GLY A 536 13.46 -9.77 -27.07
N ILE A 537 13.69 -9.01 -26.01
CA ILE A 537 14.95 -8.99 -25.27
C ILE A 537 14.79 -9.85 -24.03
N VAL A 538 15.56 -10.93 -23.92
CA VAL A 538 15.56 -11.81 -22.76
C VAL A 538 16.63 -11.34 -21.77
N LEU A 539 16.22 -11.06 -20.53
CA LEU A 539 17.08 -10.79 -19.39
C LEU A 539 17.01 -11.95 -18.42
N LYS A 540 18.15 -12.32 -17.87
CA LYS A 540 18.27 -13.39 -16.86
C LYS A 540 18.34 -12.79 -15.47
N GLU A 541 18.08 -13.61 -14.48
CA GLU A 541 18.35 -13.26 -13.10
C GLU A 541 19.81 -12.80 -12.92
N GLY A 542 20.01 -11.65 -12.30
CA GLY A 542 21.30 -11.01 -12.13
C GLY A 542 21.67 -9.98 -13.20
N ASP A 543 20.98 -9.90 -14.32
CA ASP A 543 21.17 -8.81 -15.29
C ASP A 543 20.71 -7.48 -14.71
N PHE A 544 21.35 -6.37 -15.12
CA PHE A 544 20.99 -5.05 -14.62
C PHE A 544 19.87 -4.42 -15.42
N ILE A 545 18.92 -3.84 -14.70
CA ILE A 545 17.90 -2.94 -15.23
C ILE A 545 17.81 -1.66 -14.39
N SER A 546 17.30 -0.61 -14.99
CA SER A 546 17.01 0.66 -14.31
C SER A 546 15.55 1.04 -14.52
N LEU A 547 14.90 1.50 -13.45
CA LEU A 547 13.49 1.89 -13.44
C LEU A 547 13.35 3.39 -13.17
N ASN A 548 12.56 4.08 -13.98
CA ASN A 548 12.15 5.44 -13.72
C ASN A 548 10.70 5.46 -13.25
N GLY A 549 10.51 5.48 -11.95
CA GLY A 549 9.17 5.52 -11.34
C GLY A 549 8.39 6.80 -11.63
N THR A 550 9.06 7.87 -12.07
CA THR A 550 8.42 9.14 -12.42
C THR A 550 7.79 9.09 -13.82
N THR A 551 8.44 8.42 -14.79
CA THR A 551 7.97 8.33 -16.18
C THR A 551 7.38 6.98 -16.54
N GLY A 552 7.57 5.96 -15.70
CA GLY A 552 7.17 4.57 -15.96
C GLY A 552 8.10 3.82 -16.91
N GLU A 553 9.27 4.37 -17.24
CA GLU A 553 10.21 3.78 -18.19
C GLU A 553 11.12 2.76 -17.55
N VAL A 554 11.38 1.67 -18.27
CA VAL A 554 12.30 0.60 -17.89
C VAL A 554 13.47 0.62 -18.88
N TYR A 555 14.69 0.70 -18.36
CA TYR A 555 15.90 0.81 -19.16
C TYR A 555 16.78 -0.43 -19.04
N LYS A 556 17.45 -0.77 -20.14
CA LYS A 556 18.47 -1.85 -20.12
C LYS A 556 19.74 -1.37 -19.43
N GLY A 557 20.23 -2.17 -18.49
CA GLY A 557 21.53 -1.93 -17.85
C GLY A 557 21.47 -0.90 -16.72
N LYS A 558 22.63 -0.32 -16.42
CA LYS A 558 22.79 0.71 -15.39
C LYS A 558 22.69 2.10 -16.02
N VAL A 559 21.79 2.94 -15.51
CA VAL A 559 21.68 4.36 -15.87
C VAL A 559 22.24 5.19 -14.72
N GLU A 560 23.08 6.18 -15.04
CA GLU A 560 23.65 7.09 -14.04
C GLU A 560 22.62 7.99 -13.39
N THR A 561 22.85 8.31 -12.10
CA THR A 561 21.97 9.11 -11.27
C THR A 561 22.68 10.38 -10.79
N LYS A 562 21.91 11.46 -10.57
CA LYS A 562 22.37 12.69 -9.90
C LYS A 562 21.76 12.85 -8.53
N ALA A 563 22.47 13.58 -7.66
CA ALA A 563 21.95 13.94 -6.34
C ALA A 563 20.68 14.80 -6.45
N ALA A 564 19.79 14.66 -5.49
CA ALA A 564 18.60 15.48 -5.35
C ALA A 564 18.97 16.91 -4.88
N GLU A 565 18.11 17.88 -5.21
CA GLU A 565 18.25 19.26 -4.78
C GLU A 565 17.09 19.70 -3.87
N VAL A 566 17.40 20.49 -2.84
CA VAL A 566 16.38 21.12 -1.98
C VAL A 566 15.84 22.35 -2.72
N SER A 567 14.66 22.23 -3.32
CA SER A 567 14.03 23.32 -4.08
C SER A 567 12.50 23.31 -3.93
N GLY A 568 11.82 24.37 -4.37
CA GLY A 568 10.36 24.46 -4.43
C GLY A 568 9.68 24.26 -3.07
N ASP A 569 8.68 23.39 -3.04
CA ASP A 569 7.89 23.11 -1.83
C ASP A 569 8.72 22.50 -0.69
N PHE A 570 9.76 21.73 -1.03
CA PHE A 570 10.67 21.20 -0.01
C PHE A 570 11.48 22.31 0.66
N ALA A 571 11.98 23.27 -0.11
CA ALA A 571 12.65 24.45 0.47
C ALA A 571 11.70 25.25 1.38
N ALA A 572 10.47 25.48 0.93
CA ALA A 572 9.45 26.16 1.74
C ALA A 572 9.09 25.42 3.03
N LEU A 573 9.05 24.08 2.98
CA LEU A 573 8.89 23.25 4.18
C LEU A 573 10.08 23.40 5.14
N MET A 574 11.31 23.42 4.62
CA MET A 574 12.52 23.61 5.43
C MET A 574 12.54 24.99 6.10
N ASP A 575 12.10 26.06 5.40
CA ASP A 575 11.94 27.38 5.98
C ASP A 575 10.91 27.38 7.12
N LEU A 576 9.80 26.65 6.92
CA LEU A 576 8.79 26.46 7.97
C LEU A 576 9.35 25.68 9.18
N CYS A 577 10.16 24.64 8.95
CA CYS A 577 10.86 23.92 10.01
C CYS A 577 11.77 24.87 10.81
N ASN A 578 12.55 25.71 10.13
CA ASN A 578 13.46 26.67 10.75
C ASN A 578 12.73 27.71 11.63
N LYS A 579 11.48 28.06 11.26
CA LYS A 579 10.64 28.97 12.07
C LYS A 579 10.28 28.39 13.45
N TYR A 580 10.11 27.07 13.56
CA TYR A 580 9.64 26.40 14.77
C TYR A 580 10.75 25.65 15.53
N THR A 581 11.90 25.41 14.90
CA THR A 581 13.01 24.71 15.55
C THR A 581 13.64 25.56 16.65
N LYS A 582 14.02 24.90 17.75
CA LYS A 582 14.76 25.54 18.85
C LYS A 582 16.25 25.18 18.85
N LEU A 583 16.58 24.04 18.23
CA LEU A 583 17.94 23.54 18.14
C LEU A 583 18.51 23.84 16.75
N VAL A 584 19.74 24.33 16.72
CA VAL A 584 20.45 24.57 15.46
C VAL A 584 21.15 23.29 15.02
N VAL A 585 20.89 22.83 13.80
CA VAL A 585 21.52 21.63 13.22
C VAL A 585 22.88 22.00 12.61
N ARG A 586 23.93 21.33 13.08
CA ARG A 586 25.30 21.42 12.56
C ARG A 586 25.69 20.06 12.02
N THR A 587 26.41 20.06 10.91
CA THR A 587 26.88 18.85 10.23
C THR A 587 28.22 18.37 10.75
N ASN A 588 28.59 17.13 10.43
CA ASN A 588 29.97 16.69 10.40
C ASN A 588 30.48 16.86 8.97
N ALA A 589 31.59 17.58 8.78
CA ALA A 589 32.23 17.76 7.50
C ALA A 589 33.73 17.90 7.71
N ASP A 590 34.51 17.12 6.97
CA ASP A 590 35.95 16.98 7.16
C ASP A 590 36.74 17.48 5.93
N THR A 591 36.05 17.69 4.79
CA THR A 591 36.62 18.21 3.55
C THR A 591 35.89 19.48 3.05
N PRO A 592 36.53 20.31 2.20
CA PRO A 592 35.84 21.43 1.55
C PRO A 592 34.56 21.03 0.82
N HIS A 593 34.61 19.90 0.09
CA HIS A 593 33.46 19.38 -0.65
C HIS A 593 32.29 19.00 0.27
N ASP A 594 32.57 18.27 1.37
CA ASP A 594 31.54 17.92 2.36
C ASP A 594 30.88 19.19 2.95
N ALA A 595 31.69 20.22 3.22
CA ALA A 595 31.22 21.50 3.73
C ALA A 595 30.30 22.22 2.74
N GLU A 596 30.65 22.24 1.43
CA GLU A 596 29.83 22.81 0.35
C GLU A 596 28.50 22.06 0.21
N VAL A 597 28.55 20.73 0.18
CA VAL A 597 27.35 19.89 0.11
C VAL A 597 26.44 20.12 1.34
N ALA A 598 27.01 20.08 2.55
CA ALA A 598 26.25 20.33 3.78
C ALA A 598 25.59 21.71 3.79
N ARG A 599 26.30 22.73 3.30
CA ARG A 599 25.76 24.10 3.18
C ARG A 599 24.60 24.16 2.19
N SER A 600 24.70 23.45 1.07
CA SER A 600 23.62 23.37 0.07
C SER A 600 22.35 22.71 0.63
N PHE A 601 22.49 21.80 1.59
CA PHE A 601 21.37 21.17 2.32
C PHE A 601 20.89 21.98 3.53
N GLY A 602 21.41 23.19 3.75
CA GLY A 602 20.94 24.11 4.79
C GLY A 602 21.61 23.95 6.15
N ALA A 603 22.76 23.29 6.25
CA ALA A 603 23.50 23.21 7.51
C ALA A 603 23.92 24.61 7.99
N CYS A 604 23.67 24.90 9.26
CA CYS A 604 23.97 26.19 9.88
C CYS A 604 25.38 26.24 10.47
N GLY A 605 26.26 25.29 10.16
CA GLY A 605 27.63 25.21 10.60
C GLY A 605 28.15 23.79 10.68
N ILE A 606 29.42 23.64 11.03
CA ILE A 606 30.04 22.34 11.30
C ILE A 606 30.10 22.12 12.81
N GLY A 607 29.49 21.03 13.28
CA GLY A 607 29.51 20.59 14.67
C GLY A 607 30.74 19.76 15.01
N LEU A 608 31.31 19.07 14.02
CA LEU A 608 32.56 18.34 14.15
C LEU A 608 33.30 18.29 12.82
N CYS A 609 34.50 18.86 12.79
CA CYS A 609 35.49 18.64 11.74
C CYS A 609 36.62 17.80 12.33
N ARG A 610 36.76 16.57 11.81
CA ARG A 610 37.77 15.60 12.26
C ARG A 610 39.03 15.82 11.43
N THR A 611 40.02 16.44 12.00
CA THR A 611 41.25 16.83 11.28
C THR A 611 42.08 15.67 10.80
N GLU A 612 42.00 14.51 11.45
CA GLU A 612 42.64 13.26 11.01
C GLU A 612 42.08 12.74 9.67
N HIS A 613 40.79 12.94 9.40
CA HIS A 613 40.18 12.52 8.13
C HIS A 613 40.70 13.29 6.90
N MET A 614 41.27 14.49 7.11
CA MET A 614 41.88 15.25 6.02
C MET A 614 43.09 14.54 5.40
N PHE A 615 43.63 13.49 6.06
CA PHE A 615 44.88 12.84 5.70
C PHE A 615 44.71 11.39 5.20
N PHE A 616 43.51 10.93 4.93
CA PHE A 616 43.27 9.58 4.38
C PHE A 616 43.57 9.45 2.88
N ASP A 617 43.81 10.56 2.16
CA ASP A 617 44.24 10.50 0.78
C ASP A 617 45.60 9.83 0.64
N ALA A 618 45.80 9.05 -0.45
CA ALA A 618 46.99 8.27 -0.70
C ALA A 618 48.31 9.09 -0.64
N GLU A 619 48.26 10.34 -1.07
CA GLU A 619 49.44 11.23 -1.02
C GLU A 619 49.71 11.77 0.38
N LYS A 620 48.67 11.98 1.19
CA LYS A 620 48.76 12.59 2.52
C LYS A 620 49.04 11.57 3.63
N ILE A 621 48.55 10.32 3.47
CA ILE A 621 48.62 9.28 4.49
C ILE A 621 50.05 8.89 4.82
N VAL A 622 50.97 8.92 3.83
CA VAL A 622 52.39 8.60 4.02
C VAL A 622 53.05 9.57 5.01
N ALA A 623 52.81 10.87 4.84
CA ALA A 623 53.37 11.88 5.77
C ALA A 623 52.74 11.78 7.16
N MET A 624 51.46 11.35 7.26
CA MET A 624 50.84 11.10 8.56
C MET A 624 51.45 9.89 9.28
N ARG A 625 51.72 8.82 8.58
CA ARG A 625 52.44 7.64 9.11
C ARG A 625 53.88 7.99 9.53
N GLU A 626 54.60 8.78 8.73
CA GLU A 626 55.91 9.29 9.12
C GLU A 626 55.85 10.08 10.44
N MET A 627 54.84 10.91 10.63
CA MET A 627 54.62 11.69 11.84
C MET A 627 54.36 10.79 13.06
N ILE A 628 53.46 9.78 12.89
CA ILE A 628 53.09 8.85 13.98
C ILE A 628 54.29 8.00 14.38
N LEU A 629 55.05 7.48 13.42
CA LEU A 629 56.16 6.56 13.64
C LEU A 629 57.50 7.25 13.88
N ALA A 630 57.54 8.59 13.90
CA ALA A 630 58.76 9.34 14.13
C ALA A 630 59.41 8.99 15.51
N PRO A 631 60.69 8.60 15.56
CA PRO A 631 61.35 8.19 16.80
C PRO A 631 61.63 9.33 17.76
N ASP A 632 61.68 10.59 17.26
CA ASP A 632 61.98 11.79 18.02
C ASP A 632 61.18 13.01 17.54
N GLU A 633 61.30 14.10 18.27
CA GLU A 633 60.63 15.36 17.96
C GLU A 633 61.10 15.96 16.63
N ALA A 634 62.37 15.86 16.31
CA ALA A 634 62.91 16.43 15.06
C ALA A 634 62.34 15.74 13.82
N GLY A 635 62.27 14.43 13.85
CA GLY A 635 61.59 13.63 12.80
C GLY A 635 60.11 13.97 12.69
N ARG A 636 59.42 14.09 13.82
CA ARG A 636 58.00 14.43 13.84
C ARG A 636 57.73 15.83 13.28
N ARG A 637 58.55 16.81 13.62
CA ARG A 637 58.45 18.18 13.07
C ARG A 637 58.67 18.21 11.56
N LYS A 638 59.57 17.38 11.04
CA LYS A 638 59.85 17.23 9.62
C LYS A 638 58.61 16.66 8.87
N ALA A 639 57.95 15.66 9.44
CA ALA A 639 56.73 15.09 8.88
C ALA A 639 55.55 16.09 8.96
N LEU A 640 55.36 16.77 10.08
CA LEU A 640 54.38 17.82 10.23
C LEU A 640 54.54 18.98 9.24
N ALA A 641 55.78 19.34 8.89
CA ALA A 641 56.03 20.35 7.86
C ALA A 641 55.49 19.94 6.47
N LYS A 642 55.40 18.63 6.19
CA LYS A 642 54.78 18.12 4.96
C LYS A 642 53.26 18.18 5.00
N LEU A 643 52.64 17.96 6.17
CA LEU A 643 51.17 17.97 6.37
C LEU A 643 50.58 19.38 6.41
N LEU A 644 51.33 20.37 6.90
CA LEU A 644 50.88 21.74 7.12
C LEU A 644 50.26 22.40 5.86
N PRO A 645 50.84 22.30 4.65
CA PRO A 645 50.27 22.91 3.46
C PRO A 645 48.91 22.31 3.09
N TYR A 646 48.74 21.00 3.23
CA TYR A 646 47.48 20.30 2.95
C TYR A 646 46.39 20.72 3.90
N GLN A 647 46.66 20.69 5.21
CA GLN A 647 45.68 21.06 6.23
C GLN A 647 45.29 22.53 6.11
N LYS A 648 46.23 23.42 5.80
CA LYS A 648 45.96 24.83 5.53
C LYS A 648 45.05 25.04 4.34
N ALA A 649 45.20 24.25 3.25
CA ALA A 649 44.37 24.31 2.08
C ALA A 649 42.96 23.82 2.38
N ASP A 650 42.83 22.67 3.10
CA ASP A 650 41.56 22.09 3.49
C ASP A 650 40.77 23.04 4.41
N PHE A 651 41.38 23.60 5.45
CA PHE A 651 40.75 24.62 6.31
C PHE A 651 40.31 25.87 5.53
N LYS A 652 41.13 26.36 4.61
CA LYS A 652 40.78 27.52 3.79
C LYS A 652 39.52 27.22 2.94
N GLY A 653 39.44 26.03 2.39
CA GLY A 653 38.27 25.57 1.63
C GLY A 653 37.04 25.45 2.51
N ILE A 654 37.15 24.77 3.66
CA ILE A 654 36.07 24.59 4.63
C ILE A 654 35.53 25.95 5.13
N PHE A 655 36.41 26.87 5.54
CA PHE A 655 35.99 28.18 6.04
C PHE A 655 35.37 29.05 4.95
N LYS A 656 35.81 28.89 3.70
CA LYS A 656 35.16 29.56 2.54
C LYS A 656 33.75 29.04 2.29
N ALA A 657 33.57 27.69 2.33
CA ALA A 657 32.26 27.07 2.15
C ALA A 657 31.30 27.45 3.31
N MET A 658 31.81 27.57 4.51
CA MET A 658 31.05 27.90 5.73
C MET A 658 31.10 29.38 6.11
N ASP A 659 31.34 30.28 5.17
CA ASP A 659 31.40 31.72 5.47
C ASP A 659 30.15 32.19 6.22
N GLY A 660 30.36 32.90 7.37
CA GLY A 660 29.29 33.32 8.26
C GLY A 660 28.73 32.23 9.19
N CYS A 661 29.21 30.98 9.12
CA CYS A 661 28.75 29.86 9.96
C CYS A 661 29.86 29.39 10.92
N PRO A 662 29.50 28.92 12.12
CA PRO A 662 30.48 28.39 13.09
C PRO A 662 31.03 27.04 12.60
N VAL A 663 32.32 26.83 12.84
CA VAL A 663 33.02 25.56 12.53
C VAL A 663 33.75 25.10 13.80
N ASN A 664 33.34 23.96 14.37
CA ASN A 664 34.04 23.30 15.45
C ASN A 664 35.08 22.34 14.89
N VAL A 665 36.34 22.58 15.22
CA VAL A 665 37.47 21.78 14.78
C VAL A 665 37.94 20.89 15.92
N ARG A 666 38.02 19.59 15.72
CA ARG A 666 38.72 18.68 16.61
C ARG A 666 40.23 18.82 16.36
N LEU A 667 40.99 19.01 17.42
CA LEU A 667 42.45 18.97 17.29
C LEU A 667 42.91 17.58 16.83
N LEU A 668 44.05 17.54 16.15
CA LEU A 668 44.58 16.32 15.56
C LEU A 668 44.84 15.24 16.62
N ASP A 669 44.11 14.15 16.51
CA ASP A 669 44.21 12.97 17.38
C ASP A 669 44.05 11.70 16.52
N PRO A 670 45.11 11.30 15.80
CA PRO A 670 45.03 10.20 14.86
C PRO A 670 44.89 8.86 15.58
N PRO A 671 43.80 8.12 15.35
CA PRO A 671 43.64 6.76 15.88
C PRO A 671 44.64 5.84 15.19
N LEU A 672 45.58 5.24 15.99
CA LEU A 672 46.68 4.45 15.44
C LEU A 672 46.21 3.30 14.54
N HIS A 673 45.11 2.63 14.90
CA HIS A 673 44.55 1.49 14.16
C HIS A 673 43.93 1.88 12.79
N GLU A 674 43.77 3.17 12.50
CA GLU A 674 43.30 3.65 11.19
C GLU A 674 44.45 4.03 10.26
N PHE A 675 45.63 4.34 10.81
CA PHE A 675 46.76 4.85 10.05
C PHE A 675 47.94 3.86 9.93
N VAL A 676 48.12 2.93 10.88
CA VAL A 676 49.29 2.06 10.99
C VAL A 676 49.00 0.56 10.76
#